data_ced631cc7f331e5016ac143c69791d04
#
_entry.id   ced631cc7f331e5016ac143c69791d04
#
_cell.length_a   1.000
_cell.length_b   1.000
_cell.length_c   1.000
_cell.angle_alpha   90.00
_cell.angle_beta   90.00
_cell.angle_gamma   90.00
#
_symmetry.space_group_name_H-M   'P 1'
#
loop_
_entity.id
_entity.type
_entity.pdbx_description
1 polymer ?
#
loop_
_entity_poly.entity_id
_entity_poly.type
_entity_poly.pdbx_seq_one_letter_code
_entity_poly.pdbx_strand_id
1 'polypeptide(L)'
;MRLVKVHVQNYRSILDSGEIEIEKIKTVLVGINEAGKTALLKAINNLNPASDIEKVDILRDFPRAKYSEYVQNKSTDEIKKTPLIKGWFSLEQNDIDTIKELPNFSEGIIDLENLIYLREQKYDHCIHSIVNFKSTTFGDIRKPTLRLIEALKSNPNTSEIIEKLENFLAKSKYDYPSLSTEDSNIFIQLIDTAELKIDEDNVKEINRISELTKAAKKNIFHNEALNLLNKTLPKFIYFNNYIKVKPLIHLQQLADRQDQQIIDDKYYDYGNLSLLKFLGYTPRELSNLGVENNSADTDEFRKKRDERQYKLNASSIRLTNSITEIWNPNNSKDEASQLRVIADGQYLKVAVTDRLGAEIELDQRSEGFQWMVSFFIVFESQADNDYKNCILLLDEPATSLHALKQKEFIKTISKLAEKNQTIYTTHSPFMISQNELDLVRIVELTDRTIGTKVNNSIISNDPAALFPLQEALGYNLAQSMFTSKKNVLLEGLTDLWYLEGINSLFDKNLDQNIALLPVGTSSKISYYASMLSNNDLKTVTLLDSDNAGDKAATQDTVIHSLGAKNILRTQEFLHREIINSEIEDLIRVTLAKIFHHECGIEISSEELESNKPIVDIFKRNNKEFSKFKLSKAFLRWAREHNSSDLTAEEVQNCQKLIDTINKRLK
;
A
#
# COMPACT_ATOMS: atom_id res chain seq x y z
N MET A 1 -1.08 11.13 0.79
CA MET A 1 -2.20 10.18 0.49
C MET A 1 -1.68 8.76 0.38
N ARG A 2 -2.48 7.75 0.81
CA ARG A 2 -2.18 6.32 0.71
C ARG A 2 -3.23 5.60 -0.14
N LEU A 3 -2.81 4.73 -1.03
CA LEU A 3 -3.69 3.85 -1.78
C LEU A 3 -4.22 2.76 -0.83
N VAL A 4 -5.54 2.67 -0.66
CA VAL A 4 -6.16 1.69 0.27
C VAL A 4 -6.86 0.55 -0.46
N LYS A 5 -7.29 0.79 -1.69
CA LYS A 5 -8.00 -0.22 -2.48
C LYS A 5 -7.84 0.06 -3.97
N VAL A 6 -7.80 -1.00 -4.77
CA VAL A 6 -7.88 -0.92 -6.24
C VAL A 6 -8.88 -1.92 -6.80
N HIS A 7 -9.41 -1.62 -7.98
CA HIS A 7 -10.26 -2.52 -8.76
C HIS A 7 -9.89 -2.41 -10.22
N VAL A 8 -9.35 -3.48 -10.78
CA VAL A 8 -8.90 -3.54 -12.18
C VAL A 8 -9.95 -4.25 -13.03
N GLN A 9 -10.28 -3.65 -14.16
CA GLN A 9 -11.27 -4.19 -15.09
C GLN A 9 -10.76 -4.05 -16.54
N ASN A 10 -11.12 -4.98 -17.39
CA ASN A 10 -10.86 -4.94 -18.83
C ASN A 10 -9.39 -4.66 -19.22
N TYR A 11 -8.43 -5.27 -18.53
CA TYR A 11 -7.02 -5.09 -18.82
C TYR A 11 -6.29 -6.43 -19.01
N ARG A 12 -5.84 -6.71 -20.22
CA ARG A 12 -5.13 -7.95 -20.63
C ARG A 12 -5.85 -9.23 -20.22
N SER A 13 -5.30 -9.99 -19.26
CA SER A 13 -5.93 -11.20 -18.70
C SER A 13 -6.99 -10.90 -17.66
N ILE A 14 -7.13 -9.65 -17.22
CA ILE A 14 -8.04 -9.24 -16.14
C ILE A 14 -9.34 -8.74 -16.75
N LEU A 15 -10.41 -9.50 -16.60
CA LEU A 15 -11.75 -9.05 -16.97
C LEU A 15 -12.35 -8.24 -15.83
N ASP A 16 -12.20 -8.71 -14.62
CA ASP A 16 -12.61 -8.07 -13.38
C ASP A 16 -11.85 -8.73 -12.22
N SER A 17 -10.93 -7.99 -11.58
CA SER A 17 -10.10 -8.51 -10.49
C SER A 17 -10.86 -8.74 -9.18
N GLY A 18 -12.04 -8.12 -9.03
CA GLY A 18 -12.62 -7.81 -7.73
C GLY A 18 -11.88 -6.64 -7.06
N GLU A 19 -12.38 -6.22 -5.91
CA GLU A 19 -11.73 -5.19 -5.09
C GLU A 19 -10.54 -5.78 -4.34
N ILE A 20 -9.39 -5.13 -4.46
CA ILE A 20 -8.11 -5.55 -3.89
C ILE A 20 -7.74 -4.58 -2.79
N GLU A 21 -7.63 -5.08 -1.57
CA GLU A 21 -7.15 -4.29 -0.43
C GLU A 21 -5.64 -4.08 -0.53
N ILE A 22 -5.22 -2.84 -0.41
CA ILE A 22 -3.80 -2.44 -0.41
C ILE A 22 -3.42 -2.02 1.01
N GLU A 23 -2.36 -2.62 1.52
CA GLU A 23 -1.87 -2.35 2.87
C GLU A 23 -1.13 -0.99 2.93
N LYS A 24 -1.13 -0.38 4.12
CA LYS A 24 -0.56 0.95 4.36
C LYS A 24 0.92 1.06 3.97
N ILE A 25 1.70 0.02 4.24
CA ILE A 25 3.15 0.01 4.03
C ILE A 25 3.50 -0.87 2.84
N LYS A 26 3.11 -2.15 2.86
CA LYS A 26 3.56 -3.15 1.89
C LYS A 26 2.45 -4.14 1.55
N THR A 27 2.26 -4.44 0.27
CA THR A 27 1.35 -5.49 -0.22
C THR A 27 2.11 -6.46 -1.12
N VAL A 28 1.90 -7.75 -0.92
CA VAL A 28 2.57 -8.82 -1.67
C VAL A 28 1.55 -9.55 -2.55
N LEU A 29 1.74 -9.51 -3.85
CA LEU A 29 0.91 -10.22 -4.82
C LEU A 29 1.56 -11.55 -5.18
N VAL A 30 0.97 -12.66 -4.73
CA VAL A 30 1.51 -14.01 -4.90
C VAL A 30 0.65 -14.79 -5.89
N GLY A 31 1.28 -15.56 -6.75
CA GLY A 31 0.59 -16.43 -7.71
C GLY A 31 1.58 -17.10 -8.63
N ILE A 32 1.12 -18.12 -9.33
CA ILE A 32 1.93 -18.82 -10.35
C ILE A 32 2.29 -17.92 -11.53
N ASN A 33 3.22 -18.39 -12.36
CA ASN A 33 3.52 -17.72 -13.62
C ASN A 33 2.26 -17.65 -14.50
N GLU A 34 2.11 -16.56 -15.25
CA GLU A 34 0.97 -16.26 -16.12
C GLU A 34 -0.37 -16.03 -15.39
N ALA A 35 -0.43 -16.01 -14.06
CA ALA A 35 -1.65 -15.69 -13.31
C ALA A 35 -2.15 -14.25 -13.52
N GLY A 36 -1.34 -13.37 -14.11
CA GLY A 36 -1.71 -11.97 -14.39
C GLY A 36 -1.11 -10.95 -13.41
N LYS A 37 -0.13 -11.33 -12.58
CA LYS A 37 0.55 -10.45 -11.62
C LYS A 37 1.13 -9.19 -12.25
N THR A 38 1.90 -9.34 -13.33
CA THR A 38 2.48 -8.23 -14.11
C THR A 38 1.40 -7.34 -14.73
N ALA A 39 0.32 -7.93 -15.25
CA ALA A 39 -0.81 -7.17 -15.79
C ALA A 39 -1.46 -6.31 -14.70
N LEU A 40 -1.61 -6.86 -13.49
CA LEU A 40 -2.17 -6.15 -12.36
C LEU A 40 -1.32 -4.93 -11.96
N LEU A 41 0.01 -5.10 -11.81
CA LEU A 41 0.90 -3.98 -11.48
C LEU A 41 0.90 -2.89 -12.57
N LYS A 42 0.90 -3.30 -13.86
CA LYS A 42 0.83 -2.34 -14.97
C LYS A 42 -0.50 -1.59 -15.00
N ALA A 43 -1.61 -2.25 -14.68
CA ALA A 43 -2.89 -1.58 -14.52
C ALA A 43 -2.84 -0.55 -13.38
N ILE A 44 -2.31 -0.92 -12.21
CA ILE A 44 -2.15 -0.02 -11.05
C ILE A 44 -1.27 1.19 -11.40
N ASN A 45 -0.20 0.99 -12.14
CA ASN A 45 0.68 2.08 -12.58
C ASN A 45 -0.08 3.17 -13.37
N ASN A 46 -1.14 2.82 -14.10
CA ASN A 46 -1.91 3.79 -14.89
C ASN A 46 -2.75 4.76 -14.04
N LEU A 47 -2.81 4.59 -12.72
CA LEU A 47 -3.45 5.58 -11.85
C LEU A 47 -2.71 6.92 -11.86
N ASN A 48 -1.38 6.95 -11.76
CA ASN A 48 -0.57 8.18 -11.85
C ASN A 48 0.90 7.83 -12.15
N PRO A 49 1.23 7.37 -13.36
CA PRO A 49 2.58 6.90 -13.68
C PRO A 49 3.63 8.02 -13.57
N ALA A 50 4.79 7.68 -13.03
CA ALA A 50 5.94 8.58 -12.98
C ALA A 50 6.62 8.74 -14.35
N SER A 51 6.39 7.83 -15.27
CA SER A 51 6.93 7.85 -16.63
C SER A 51 5.92 7.31 -17.65
N ASP A 52 6.11 7.69 -18.90
CA ASP A 52 5.27 7.30 -20.03
C ASP A 52 5.67 5.96 -20.68
N ILE A 53 6.60 5.22 -20.07
CA ILE A 53 7.15 3.97 -20.67
C ILE A 53 6.07 2.89 -20.87
N GLU A 54 5.05 2.86 -20.02
CA GLU A 54 3.95 1.90 -20.04
C GLU A 54 2.60 2.60 -20.32
N LYS A 55 2.55 3.45 -21.37
CA LYS A 55 1.28 4.05 -21.82
C LYS A 55 0.28 2.97 -22.24
N VAL A 56 -0.97 3.19 -21.87
CA VAL A 56 -2.09 2.31 -22.23
C VAL A 56 -2.31 2.33 -23.75
N ASP A 57 -2.38 1.14 -24.33
CA ASP A 57 -2.73 0.93 -25.74
C ASP A 57 -3.92 -0.02 -25.83
N ILE A 58 -5.04 0.46 -26.37
CA ILE A 58 -6.27 -0.34 -26.49
C ILE A 58 -6.03 -1.66 -27.24
N LEU A 59 -5.26 -1.64 -28.33
CA LEU A 59 -5.01 -2.84 -29.14
C LEU A 59 -4.22 -3.91 -28.40
N ARG A 60 -3.35 -3.50 -27.48
CA ARG A 60 -2.46 -4.40 -26.73
C ARG A 60 -3.00 -4.76 -25.35
N ASP A 61 -3.72 -3.83 -24.72
CA ASP A 61 -4.07 -3.90 -23.32
C ASP A 61 -5.53 -4.27 -23.06
N PHE A 62 -6.43 -4.09 -24.05
CA PHE A 62 -7.80 -4.59 -23.94
C PHE A 62 -7.82 -6.12 -23.99
N PRO A 63 -8.71 -6.81 -23.23
CA PRO A 63 -8.81 -8.26 -23.22
C PRO A 63 -9.05 -8.86 -24.62
N ARG A 64 -8.08 -9.57 -25.15
CA ARG A 64 -8.11 -10.08 -26.53
C ARG A 64 -9.29 -11.01 -26.80
N ALA A 65 -9.68 -11.81 -25.82
CA ALA A 65 -10.82 -12.72 -25.94
C ALA A 65 -12.15 -12.01 -26.17
N LYS A 66 -12.27 -10.77 -25.70
CA LYS A 66 -13.48 -9.95 -25.85
C LYS A 66 -13.35 -8.85 -26.90
N TYR A 67 -12.18 -8.65 -27.46
CA TYR A 67 -11.92 -7.52 -28.37
C TYR A 67 -12.78 -7.61 -29.66
N SER A 68 -12.87 -8.77 -30.28
CA SER A 68 -13.67 -8.96 -31.51
C SER A 68 -15.16 -8.79 -31.26
N GLU A 69 -15.68 -9.31 -30.15
CA GLU A 69 -17.07 -9.15 -29.74
C GLU A 69 -17.39 -7.69 -29.40
N TYR A 70 -16.47 -7.00 -28.73
CA TYR A 70 -16.61 -5.60 -28.36
C TYR A 70 -16.61 -4.68 -29.59
N VAL A 71 -15.69 -4.92 -30.54
CA VAL A 71 -15.62 -4.13 -31.80
C VAL A 71 -16.85 -4.35 -32.70
N GLN A 72 -17.46 -5.52 -32.66
CA GLN A 72 -18.71 -5.79 -33.40
C GLN A 72 -19.93 -5.10 -32.80
N ASN A 73 -19.93 -4.96 -31.45
CA ASN A 73 -21.09 -4.48 -30.70
C ASN A 73 -21.00 -3.03 -30.24
N LYS A 74 -19.78 -2.45 -30.22
CA LYS A 74 -19.51 -1.09 -29.72
C LYS A 74 -18.58 -0.34 -30.65
N SER A 75 -18.82 0.97 -30.78
CA SER A 75 -17.88 1.85 -31.47
C SER A 75 -16.53 1.94 -30.71
N THR A 76 -15.46 2.29 -31.43
CA THR A 76 -14.14 2.51 -30.82
C THR A 76 -14.18 3.54 -29.69
N ASP A 77 -15.04 4.55 -29.80
CA ASP A 77 -15.20 5.60 -28.78
C ASP A 77 -15.91 5.08 -27.51
N GLU A 78 -16.80 4.11 -27.64
CA GLU A 78 -17.40 3.44 -26.47
C GLU A 78 -16.39 2.54 -25.77
N ILE A 79 -15.50 1.87 -26.50
CA ILE A 79 -14.42 1.07 -25.94
C ILE A 79 -13.46 1.94 -25.13
N LYS A 80 -13.11 3.13 -25.65
CA LYS A 80 -12.24 4.10 -24.95
C LYS A 80 -12.82 4.53 -23.61
N LYS A 81 -14.14 4.62 -23.46
CA LYS A 81 -14.83 4.98 -22.20
C LYS A 81 -14.95 3.82 -21.20
N THR A 82 -14.49 2.62 -21.56
CA THR A 82 -14.54 1.46 -20.67
C THR A 82 -13.60 1.64 -19.49
N PRO A 83 -14.01 1.31 -18.25
CA PRO A 83 -13.16 1.42 -17.08
C PRO A 83 -11.99 0.43 -17.15
N LEU A 84 -10.81 0.92 -16.79
CA LEU A 84 -9.58 0.14 -16.71
C LEU A 84 -9.21 -0.14 -15.25
N ILE A 85 -9.16 0.91 -14.43
CA ILE A 85 -8.82 0.79 -13.02
C ILE A 85 -9.47 1.89 -12.19
N LYS A 86 -9.90 1.51 -10.98
CA LYS A 86 -10.27 2.43 -9.90
C LYS A 86 -9.28 2.30 -8.75
N GLY A 87 -8.86 3.43 -8.18
CA GLY A 87 -8.03 3.50 -7.00
C GLY A 87 -8.66 4.40 -5.94
N TRP A 88 -8.74 3.92 -4.71
CA TRP A 88 -9.22 4.65 -3.54
C TRP A 88 -8.04 5.04 -2.66
N PHE A 89 -7.99 6.31 -2.28
CA PHE A 89 -6.90 6.87 -1.49
C PHE A 89 -7.44 7.49 -0.22
N SER A 90 -6.86 7.12 0.92
CA SER A 90 -7.06 7.81 2.19
C SER A 90 -6.10 8.99 2.31
N LEU A 91 -6.50 10.00 3.08
CA LEU A 91 -5.66 11.15 3.36
C LEU A 91 -4.67 10.85 4.49
N GLU A 92 -3.50 11.47 4.42
CA GLU A 92 -2.54 11.55 5.51
C GLU A 92 -2.63 12.94 6.18
N GLN A 93 -2.04 13.10 7.35
CA GLN A 93 -2.14 14.36 8.13
C GLN A 93 -1.74 15.60 7.30
N ASN A 94 -0.66 15.50 6.52
CA ASN A 94 -0.22 16.60 5.66
C ASN A 94 -1.26 16.99 4.60
N ASP A 95 -1.99 16.01 4.06
CA ASP A 95 -3.06 16.28 3.08
C ASP A 95 -4.22 17.00 3.75
N ILE A 96 -4.60 16.54 4.95
CA ILE A 96 -5.65 17.15 5.77
C ILE A 96 -5.29 18.60 6.11
N ASP A 97 -4.06 18.85 6.56
CA ASP A 97 -3.59 20.19 6.93
C ASP A 97 -3.62 21.13 5.70
N THR A 98 -3.17 20.65 4.55
CA THR A 98 -3.22 21.43 3.30
C THR A 98 -4.65 21.72 2.84
N ILE A 99 -5.59 20.78 3.03
CA ILE A 99 -7.02 21.00 2.71
C ILE A 99 -7.64 22.03 3.65
N LYS A 100 -7.25 22.05 4.92
CA LYS A 100 -7.74 23.05 5.90
C LYS A 100 -7.30 24.48 5.56
N GLU A 101 -6.23 24.65 4.79
CA GLU A 101 -5.75 25.95 4.31
C GLU A 101 -6.55 26.50 3.11
N LEU A 102 -7.46 25.71 2.52
CA LEU A 102 -8.27 26.16 1.39
C LEU A 102 -9.24 27.29 1.81
N PRO A 103 -9.42 28.33 0.96
CA PRO A 103 -10.19 29.53 1.32
C PRO A 103 -11.65 29.28 1.71
N ASN A 104 -12.27 28.24 1.13
CA ASN A 104 -13.67 27.89 1.35
C ASN A 104 -13.85 26.75 2.36
N PHE A 105 -12.79 26.34 3.06
CA PHE A 105 -12.89 25.38 4.14
C PHE A 105 -13.63 25.98 5.34
N SER A 106 -14.53 25.23 5.93
CA SER A 106 -15.10 25.52 7.25
C SER A 106 -15.35 24.21 7.99
N GLU A 107 -15.17 24.22 9.30
CA GLU A 107 -15.40 23.03 10.13
C GLU A 107 -16.82 22.48 9.94
N GLY A 108 -16.93 21.16 9.80
CA GLY A 108 -18.20 20.46 9.59
C GLY A 108 -18.70 20.41 8.14
N ILE A 109 -17.98 20.97 7.15
CA ILE A 109 -18.34 20.82 5.74
C ILE A 109 -18.19 19.35 5.28
N ILE A 110 -17.11 18.70 5.72
CA ILE A 110 -16.78 17.31 5.40
C ILE A 110 -15.97 16.68 6.53
N ASP A 111 -16.14 15.40 6.74
CA ASP A 111 -15.28 14.60 7.61
C ASP A 111 -13.97 14.30 6.87
N LEU A 112 -12.89 14.99 7.23
CA LEU A 112 -11.59 14.86 6.59
C LEU A 112 -10.86 13.57 6.99
N GLU A 113 -11.12 13.04 8.20
CA GLU A 113 -10.45 11.81 8.69
C GLU A 113 -10.90 10.57 7.91
N ASN A 114 -12.17 10.54 7.51
CA ASN A 114 -12.76 9.45 6.73
C ASN A 114 -12.92 9.78 5.25
N LEU A 115 -12.28 10.85 4.77
CA LEU A 115 -12.36 11.23 3.36
C LEU A 115 -11.58 10.25 2.50
N ILE A 116 -12.26 9.74 1.47
CA ILE A 116 -11.66 8.88 0.45
C ILE A 116 -11.69 9.60 -0.89
N TYR A 117 -10.51 9.80 -1.47
CA TYR A 117 -10.37 10.27 -2.85
C TYR A 117 -10.39 9.06 -3.79
N LEU A 118 -11.27 9.09 -4.78
CA LEU A 118 -11.42 8.07 -5.82
C LEU A 118 -10.87 8.59 -7.15
N ARG A 119 -9.98 7.82 -7.76
CA ARG A 119 -9.53 8.02 -9.13
C ARG A 119 -9.90 6.81 -10.00
N GLU A 120 -10.60 7.07 -11.09
CA GLU A 120 -10.97 6.07 -12.09
C GLU A 120 -10.28 6.40 -13.41
N GLN A 121 -9.39 5.53 -13.87
CA GLN A 121 -8.77 5.61 -15.18
C GLN A 121 -9.57 4.77 -16.18
N LYS A 122 -9.98 5.39 -17.26
CA LYS A 122 -10.50 4.74 -18.45
C LYS A 122 -9.43 4.73 -19.53
N TYR A 123 -9.72 4.15 -20.69
CA TYR A 123 -8.74 4.08 -21.77
C TYR A 123 -8.39 5.45 -22.36
N ASP A 124 -9.31 6.40 -22.39
CA ASP A 124 -9.15 7.72 -23.01
C ASP A 124 -9.04 8.88 -22.00
N HIS A 125 -9.62 8.73 -20.81
CA HIS A 125 -9.65 9.79 -19.81
C HIS A 125 -9.66 9.28 -18.38
N CYS A 126 -9.46 10.20 -17.46
CA CYS A 126 -9.50 9.94 -16.02
C CYS A 126 -10.63 10.73 -15.38
N ILE A 127 -11.33 10.09 -14.45
CA ILE A 127 -12.37 10.71 -13.61
C ILE A 127 -11.88 10.66 -12.16
N HIS A 128 -12.17 11.70 -11.39
CA HIS A 128 -11.85 11.75 -9.97
C HIS A 128 -13.00 12.34 -9.16
N SER A 129 -13.18 11.86 -7.96
CA SER A 129 -14.26 12.26 -7.05
C SER A 129 -13.86 12.03 -5.59
N ILE A 130 -14.62 12.64 -4.69
CA ILE A 130 -14.56 12.34 -3.25
C ILE A 130 -15.72 11.41 -2.92
N VAL A 131 -15.41 10.24 -2.38
CA VAL A 131 -16.44 9.26 -2.00
C VAL A 131 -17.27 9.82 -0.85
N ASN A 132 -18.60 9.56 -0.91
CA ASN A 132 -19.56 10.03 0.09
C ASN A 132 -19.71 11.56 0.21
N PHE A 133 -19.13 12.35 -0.69
CA PHE A 133 -19.41 13.77 -0.75
C PHE A 133 -20.81 14.02 -1.35
N LYS A 134 -21.68 14.63 -0.56
CA LYS A 134 -23.01 15.03 -1.05
C LYS A 134 -22.97 16.51 -1.45
N SER A 135 -23.00 16.76 -2.74
CA SER A 135 -23.09 18.12 -3.30
C SER A 135 -24.39 18.80 -2.89
N THR A 136 -24.34 20.10 -2.68
CA THR A 136 -25.52 20.92 -2.48
C THR A 136 -26.27 21.08 -3.81
N THR A 137 -27.54 20.78 -3.80
CA THR A 137 -28.44 20.90 -4.97
C THR A 137 -29.30 22.15 -4.88
N PHE A 138 -29.92 22.55 -6.02
CA PHE A 138 -30.95 23.59 -6.01
C PHE A 138 -32.11 23.26 -5.07
N GLY A 139 -32.44 21.98 -4.86
CA GLY A 139 -33.45 21.52 -3.93
C GLY A 139 -33.13 21.86 -2.47
N ASP A 140 -31.86 21.70 -2.09
CA ASP A 140 -31.41 21.95 -0.71
C ASP A 140 -31.53 23.44 -0.34
N ILE A 141 -31.20 24.35 -1.26
CA ILE A 141 -31.23 25.79 -0.99
C ILE A 141 -32.61 26.41 -1.22
N ARG A 142 -33.49 25.78 -2.00
CA ARG A 142 -34.75 26.36 -2.47
C ARG A 142 -35.67 26.81 -1.31
N LYS A 143 -35.98 25.87 -0.42
CA LYS A 143 -36.93 26.14 0.69
C LYS A 143 -36.40 27.17 1.70
N PRO A 144 -35.12 27.13 2.12
CA PRO A 144 -34.55 28.19 2.96
C PRO A 144 -34.51 29.54 2.25
N THR A 145 -34.16 29.59 0.94
CA THR A 145 -34.15 30.87 0.18
C THR A 145 -35.53 31.47 0.02
N LEU A 146 -36.57 30.67 -0.23
CA LEU A 146 -37.94 31.17 -0.27
C LEU A 146 -38.38 31.79 1.06
N ARG A 147 -37.98 31.23 2.20
CA ARG A 147 -38.24 31.80 3.51
C ARG A 147 -37.47 33.10 3.73
N LEU A 148 -36.26 33.22 3.23
CA LEU A 148 -35.48 34.45 3.23
C LEU A 148 -36.16 35.54 2.40
N ILE A 149 -36.66 35.21 1.21
CA ILE A 149 -37.43 36.12 0.35
C ILE A 149 -38.66 36.64 1.09
N GLU A 150 -39.38 35.79 1.81
CA GLU A 150 -40.54 36.20 2.61
C GLU A 150 -40.17 37.22 3.71
N ALA A 151 -39.04 36.99 4.38
CA ALA A 151 -38.52 37.92 5.38
C ALA A 151 -38.10 39.26 4.76
N LEU A 152 -37.48 39.25 3.58
CA LEU A 152 -37.08 40.45 2.85
C LEU A 152 -38.27 41.31 2.38
N LYS A 153 -39.45 40.75 2.13
CA LYS A 153 -40.66 41.50 1.75
C LYS A 153 -41.10 42.52 2.79
N SER A 154 -40.72 42.31 4.05
CA SER A 154 -41.02 43.20 5.14
C SER A 154 -40.12 44.45 5.21
N ASN A 155 -39.02 44.49 4.44
CA ASN A 155 -38.05 45.57 4.49
C ASN A 155 -38.14 46.48 3.27
N PRO A 156 -37.96 47.81 3.41
CA PRO A 156 -37.96 48.72 2.27
C PRO A 156 -36.73 48.51 1.36
N ASN A 157 -36.89 48.80 0.07
CA ASN A 157 -35.80 48.73 -0.94
C ASN A 157 -35.20 47.31 -1.16
N THR A 158 -35.99 46.25 -1.09
CA THR A 158 -35.58 44.85 -1.28
C THR A 158 -36.09 44.23 -2.57
N SER A 159 -36.92 44.92 -3.34
CA SER A 159 -37.58 44.37 -4.57
C SER A 159 -36.59 43.83 -5.60
N GLU A 160 -35.48 44.52 -5.81
CA GLU A 160 -34.44 44.09 -6.80
C GLU A 160 -33.75 42.77 -6.37
N ILE A 161 -33.39 42.64 -5.11
CA ILE A 161 -32.75 41.42 -4.62
C ILE A 161 -33.72 40.24 -4.58
N ILE A 162 -34.99 40.48 -4.26
CA ILE A 162 -36.05 39.45 -4.32
C ILE A 162 -36.19 38.92 -5.72
N GLU A 163 -36.30 39.79 -6.72
CA GLU A 163 -36.42 39.41 -8.12
C GLU A 163 -35.20 38.59 -8.58
N LYS A 164 -33.97 38.98 -8.20
CA LYS A 164 -32.73 38.24 -8.52
C LYS A 164 -32.73 36.87 -7.91
N LEU A 165 -33.13 36.72 -6.64
CA LEU A 165 -33.22 35.44 -5.93
C LEU A 165 -34.28 34.53 -6.54
N GLU A 166 -35.46 35.06 -6.91
CA GLU A 166 -36.54 34.32 -7.60
C GLU A 166 -36.08 33.84 -8.97
N ASN A 167 -35.40 34.69 -9.75
CA ASN A 167 -34.84 34.35 -11.04
C ASN A 167 -33.76 33.29 -10.94
N PHE A 168 -32.90 33.36 -9.91
CA PHE A 168 -31.90 32.34 -9.64
C PHE A 168 -32.56 30.98 -9.36
N LEU A 169 -33.57 30.93 -8.50
CA LEU A 169 -34.32 29.70 -8.20
C LEU A 169 -35.13 29.16 -9.40
N ALA A 170 -35.49 30.03 -10.33
CA ALA A 170 -36.22 29.65 -11.54
C ALA A 170 -35.38 28.88 -12.55
N LYS A 171 -34.03 28.97 -12.49
CA LYS A 171 -33.09 28.19 -13.32
C LYS A 171 -33.35 26.68 -13.22
N SER A 172 -33.81 26.19 -12.06
CA SER A 172 -34.10 24.79 -11.82
C SER A 172 -35.43 24.58 -11.10
N LYS A 173 -36.53 24.57 -11.87
CA LYS A 173 -37.89 24.51 -11.32
C LYS A 173 -38.38 23.09 -11.01
N TYR A 174 -37.91 22.09 -11.76
CA TYR A 174 -38.41 20.69 -11.71
C TYR A 174 -37.30 19.67 -11.54
N ASP A 175 -36.09 20.01 -11.91
CA ASP A 175 -34.90 19.18 -11.79
C ASP A 175 -33.96 19.86 -10.80
N TYR A 176 -33.54 19.15 -9.78
CA TYR A 176 -32.69 19.72 -8.72
C TYR A 176 -31.23 19.31 -8.88
N PRO A 177 -30.53 19.78 -9.95
CA PRO A 177 -29.13 19.45 -10.16
C PRO A 177 -28.27 20.06 -9.04
N SER A 178 -27.05 19.55 -8.90
CA SER A 178 -26.02 20.16 -8.04
C SER A 178 -25.72 21.58 -8.54
N LEU A 179 -25.51 22.51 -7.59
CA LEU A 179 -25.02 23.84 -7.92
C LEU A 179 -23.63 23.73 -8.57
N SER A 180 -23.46 24.34 -9.74
CA SER A 180 -22.13 24.53 -10.32
C SER A 180 -21.30 25.50 -9.45
N THR A 181 -19.97 25.53 -9.66
CA THR A 181 -19.12 26.54 -9.00
C THR A 181 -19.55 27.96 -9.36
N GLU A 182 -19.95 28.19 -10.59
CA GLU A 182 -20.46 29.50 -11.06
C GLU A 182 -21.77 29.86 -10.39
N ASP A 183 -22.76 28.95 -10.36
CA ASP A 183 -24.02 29.18 -9.66
C ASP A 183 -23.81 29.39 -8.16
N SER A 184 -22.90 28.66 -7.53
CA SER A 184 -22.55 28.84 -6.12
C SER A 184 -22.00 30.23 -5.84
N ASN A 185 -21.10 30.74 -6.69
CA ASN A 185 -20.54 32.09 -6.56
C ASN A 185 -21.62 33.19 -6.76
N ILE A 186 -22.47 33.02 -7.78
CA ILE A 186 -23.60 33.94 -8.01
C ILE A 186 -24.55 33.94 -6.80
N PHE A 187 -24.86 32.75 -6.28
CA PHE A 187 -25.75 32.63 -5.13
C PHE A 187 -25.18 33.27 -3.88
N ILE A 188 -23.89 33.10 -3.59
CA ILE A 188 -23.20 33.75 -2.46
C ILE A 188 -23.31 35.27 -2.58
N GLN A 189 -23.03 35.85 -3.75
CA GLN A 189 -23.17 37.30 -3.98
C GLN A 189 -24.60 37.82 -3.71
N LEU A 190 -25.62 37.03 -4.12
CA LEU A 190 -27.02 37.37 -3.86
C LEU A 190 -27.35 37.31 -2.37
N ILE A 191 -26.84 36.31 -1.66
CA ILE A 191 -27.04 36.15 -0.22
C ILE A 191 -26.33 37.27 0.56
N ASP A 192 -25.07 37.61 0.23
CA ASP A 192 -24.33 38.71 0.81
C ASP A 192 -25.06 40.06 0.64
N THR A 193 -25.64 40.27 -0.57
CA THR A 193 -26.47 41.47 -0.85
C THR A 193 -27.76 41.46 -0.02
N ALA A 194 -28.35 40.29 0.19
CA ALA A 194 -29.57 40.14 1.03
C ALA A 194 -29.27 40.38 2.50
N GLU A 195 -28.10 39.96 2.99
CA GLU A 195 -27.66 40.16 4.37
C GLU A 195 -27.61 41.63 4.74
N LEU A 196 -27.11 42.49 3.87
CA LEU A 196 -27.05 43.94 4.05
C LEU A 196 -28.46 44.62 4.20
N LYS A 197 -29.53 43.89 3.90
CA LYS A 197 -30.92 44.37 3.97
C LYS A 197 -31.70 43.77 5.12
N ILE A 198 -31.08 42.94 5.95
CA ILE A 198 -31.70 42.33 7.13
C ILE A 198 -31.20 43.05 8.39
N ASP A 199 -32.10 43.21 9.35
CA ASP A 199 -31.78 43.79 10.63
C ASP A 199 -30.81 42.89 11.40
N GLU A 200 -29.75 43.50 11.97
CA GLU A 200 -28.71 42.77 12.74
C GLU A 200 -29.30 42.08 13.98
N ASP A 201 -30.42 42.53 14.50
CA ASP A 201 -31.13 41.90 15.63
C ASP A 201 -31.95 40.65 15.20
N ASN A 202 -32.10 40.39 13.92
CA ASN A 202 -32.85 39.23 13.40
C ASN A 202 -31.98 37.96 13.32
N VAL A 203 -31.61 37.44 14.49
CA VAL A 203 -30.74 36.25 14.64
C VAL A 203 -31.19 35.05 13.82
N LYS A 204 -32.53 34.90 13.63
CA LYS A 204 -33.08 33.77 12.87
C LYS A 204 -32.71 33.83 11.36
N GLU A 205 -32.82 35.01 10.77
CA GLU A 205 -32.51 35.19 9.34
C GLU A 205 -31.00 35.23 9.11
N ILE A 206 -30.22 35.81 10.03
CA ILE A 206 -28.76 35.78 9.99
C ILE A 206 -28.26 34.34 10.03
N ASN A 207 -28.78 33.49 10.91
CA ASN A 207 -28.44 32.05 10.93
C ASN A 207 -28.81 31.36 9.62
N ARG A 208 -29.99 31.68 9.04
CA ARG A 208 -30.40 31.13 7.74
C ARG A 208 -29.45 31.51 6.59
N ILE A 209 -29.04 32.78 6.57
CA ILE A 209 -28.04 33.30 5.62
C ILE A 209 -26.70 32.54 5.78
N SER A 210 -26.23 32.39 7.00
CA SER A 210 -25.01 31.64 7.30
C SER A 210 -25.10 30.21 6.80
N GLU A 211 -26.21 29.50 7.03
CA GLU A 211 -26.43 28.13 6.53
C GLU A 211 -26.47 28.07 4.99
N LEU A 212 -27.13 29.02 4.33
CA LEU A 212 -27.20 29.11 2.86
C LEU A 212 -25.81 29.36 2.26
N THR A 213 -25.03 30.28 2.86
CA THR A 213 -23.66 30.57 2.45
C THR A 213 -22.75 29.34 2.63
N LYS A 214 -22.85 28.65 3.77
CA LYS A 214 -22.13 27.39 3.99
C LYS A 214 -22.50 26.32 2.93
N ALA A 215 -23.80 26.17 2.64
CA ALA A 215 -24.27 25.22 1.64
C ALA A 215 -23.72 25.52 0.24
N ALA A 216 -23.67 26.78 -0.16
CA ALA A 216 -23.09 27.19 -1.44
C ALA A 216 -21.56 27.01 -1.50
N LYS A 217 -20.84 27.41 -0.43
CA LYS A 217 -19.39 27.24 -0.32
C LYS A 217 -18.96 25.79 -0.38
N LYS A 218 -19.82 24.86 0.05
CA LYS A 218 -19.54 23.42 0.04
C LYS A 218 -19.15 22.90 -1.34
N ASN A 219 -19.84 23.29 -2.41
CA ASN A 219 -19.52 22.84 -3.77
C ASN A 219 -18.26 23.49 -4.34
N ILE A 220 -17.97 24.74 -3.97
CA ILE A 220 -16.72 25.42 -4.34
C ILE A 220 -15.56 24.71 -3.67
N PHE A 221 -15.65 24.50 -2.36
CA PHE A 221 -14.64 23.76 -1.58
C PHE A 221 -14.41 22.38 -2.14
N HIS A 222 -15.45 21.65 -2.53
CA HIS A 222 -15.31 20.31 -3.13
C HIS A 222 -14.41 20.34 -4.37
N ASN A 223 -14.62 21.31 -5.28
CA ASN A 223 -13.83 21.42 -6.50
C ASN A 223 -12.38 21.87 -6.20
N GLU A 224 -12.19 22.77 -5.22
CA GLU A 224 -10.85 23.16 -4.77
C GLU A 224 -10.10 21.96 -4.17
N ALA A 225 -10.76 21.20 -3.29
CA ALA A 225 -10.19 20.00 -2.68
C ALA A 225 -9.86 18.92 -3.73
N LEU A 226 -10.77 18.67 -4.69
CA LEU A 226 -10.49 17.74 -5.79
C LEU A 226 -9.26 18.14 -6.61
N ASN A 227 -9.14 19.42 -6.96
CA ASN A 227 -8.01 19.92 -7.74
C ASN A 227 -6.70 19.79 -6.95
N LEU A 228 -6.72 20.10 -5.64
CA LEU A 228 -5.58 19.94 -4.77
C LEU A 228 -5.16 18.47 -4.67
N LEU A 229 -6.08 17.56 -4.34
CA LEU A 229 -5.82 16.14 -4.20
C LEU A 229 -5.32 15.51 -5.51
N ASN A 230 -5.84 15.95 -6.66
CA ASN A 230 -5.34 15.50 -7.95
C ASN A 230 -3.88 15.92 -8.22
N LYS A 231 -3.46 17.11 -7.73
CA LYS A 231 -2.08 17.60 -7.87
C LYS A 231 -1.12 16.89 -6.91
N THR A 232 -1.58 16.58 -5.70
CA THR A 232 -0.77 15.94 -4.64
C THR A 232 -0.80 14.41 -4.69
N LEU A 233 -1.48 13.82 -5.67
CA LEU A 233 -1.58 12.38 -5.84
C LEU A 233 -0.18 11.74 -5.96
N PRO A 234 0.14 10.67 -5.20
CA PRO A 234 1.43 10.03 -5.26
C PRO A 234 1.75 9.49 -6.65
N LYS A 235 3.00 9.58 -7.06
CA LYS A 235 3.50 8.99 -8.31
C LYS A 235 3.72 7.50 -8.15
N PHE A 236 3.35 6.73 -9.18
CA PHE A 236 3.59 5.30 -9.25
C PHE A 236 4.89 5.04 -10.02
N ILE A 237 5.83 4.36 -9.39
CA ILE A 237 7.11 3.98 -9.99
C ILE A 237 7.10 2.48 -10.25
N TYR A 238 6.90 2.11 -11.52
CA TYR A 238 6.93 0.71 -11.95
C TYR A 238 8.36 0.29 -12.30
N PHE A 239 8.79 -0.86 -11.74
CA PHE A 239 10.10 -1.42 -12.02
C PHE A 239 10.02 -2.94 -12.20
N ASN A 240 10.70 -3.47 -13.21
CA ASN A 240 10.78 -4.89 -13.52
C ASN A 240 12.21 -5.32 -13.88
N ASN A 241 12.42 -6.62 -14.06
CA ASN A 241 13.74 -7.20 -14.36
C ASN A 241 14.31 -6.80 -15.73
N TYR A 242 13.50 -6.26 -16.63
CA TYR A 242 13.93 -5.82 -17.95
C TYR A 242 14.50 -4.39 -17.96
N ILE A 243 14.16 -3.58 -16.96
CA ILE A 243 14.70 -2.23 -16.81
C ILE A 243 16.12 -2.35 -16.27
N LYS A 244 17.10 -2.11 -17.12
CA LYS A 244 18.52 -2.15 -16.77
C LYS A 244 19.25 -0.93 -17.29
N VAL A 245 20.27 -0.52 -16.55
CA VAL A 245 21.24 0.48 -17.00
C VAL A 245 22.37 -0.26 -17.72
N LYS A 246 22.69 0.14 -18.95
CA LYS A 246 23.82 -0.43 -19.69
C LYS A 246 25.16 0.00 -19.07
N PRO A 247 26.15 -0.90 -19.02
CA PRO A 247 27.48 -0.55 -18.52
C PRO A 247 28.19 0.47 -19.41
N LEU A 248 27.89 0.46 -20.70
CA LEU A 248 28.41 1.39 -21.69
C LEU A 248 27.25 1.99 -22.50
N ILE A 249 27.09 3.32 -22.44
CA ILE A 249 26.02 4.04 -23.10
C ILE A 249 26.62 4.96 -24.16
N HIS A 250 26.19 4.83 -25.42
CA HIS A 250 26.59 5.74 -26.49
C HIS A 250 25.65 6.95 -26.50
N LEU A 251 26.17 8.12 -26.07
CA LEU A 251 25.38 9.31 -25.79
C LEU A 251 24.70 9.90 -27.03
N GLN A 252 25.45 9.99 -28.17
CA GLN A 252 24.91 10.52 -29.42
C GLN A 252 23.72 9.66 -29.91
N GLN A 253 23.87 8.34 -29.95
CA GLN A 253 22.79 7.44 -30.39
C GLN A 253 21.58 7.49 -29.48
N LEU A 254 21.78 7.61 -28.15
CA LEU A 254 20.68 7.75 -27.20
C LEU A 254 19.95 9.09 -27.39
N ALA A 255 20.71 10.19 -27.63
CA ALA A 255 20.15 11.48 -27.92
C ALA A 255 19.32 11.49 -29.20
N ASP A 256 19.85 10.90 -30.28
CA ASP A 256 19.16 10.83 -31.58
C ASP A 256 17.86 10.03 -31.48
N ARG A 257 17.84 8.90 -30.76
CA ARG A 257 16.64 8.12 -30.51
C ARG A 257 15.61 8.92 -29.69
N GLN A 258 16.06 9.65 -28.68
CA GLN A 258 15.17 10.48 -27.86
C GLN A 258 14.55 11.61 -28.67
N ASP A 259 15.34 12.33 -29.48
CA ASP A 259 14.88 13.45 -30.30
C ASP A 259 13.90 13.00 -31.39
N GLN A 260 14.14 11.84 -31.98
CA GLN A 260 13.26 11.25 -33.00
C GLN A 260 12.05 10.52 -32.40
N GLN A 261 11.98 10.39 -31.06
CA GLN A 261 10.98 9.58 -30.35
C GLN A 261 10.96 8.09 -30.78
N ILE A 262 12.07 7.58 -31.29
CA ILE A 262 12.29 6.18 -31.69
C ILE A 262 13.00 5.49 -30.52
N ILE A 263 12.29 4.69 -29.78
CA ILE A 263 12.87 3.87 -28.71
C ILE A 263 13.17 2.49 -29.28
N ASP A 264 14.45 2.17 -29.43
CA ASP A 264 14.92 0.86 -29.94
C ASP A 264 14.65 -0.24 -28.91
N ASP A 265 15.11 -0.02 -27.68
CA ASP A 265 14.80 -0.86 -26.53
C ASP A 265 14.27 0.00 -25.38
N LYS A 266 12.93 0.07 -25.24
CA LYS A 266 12.30 0.97 -24.29
C LYS A 266 12.74 0.78 -22.85
N TYR A 267 13.08 -0.43 -22.44
CA TYR A 267 13.49 -0.69 -21.07
C TYR A 267 14.93 -0.28 -20.79
N TYR A 268 15.86 -0.56 -21.73
CA TYR A 268 17.24 -0.08 -21.62
C TYR A 268 17.32 1.43 -21.80
N ASP A 269 16.65 1.99 -22.80
CA ASP A 269 16.65 3.43 -23.00
C ASP A 269 16.04 4.15 -21.79
N TYR A 270 14.99 3.59 -21.17
CA TYR A 270 14.43 4.12 -19.93
C TYR A 270 15.43 4.09 -18.77
N GLY A 271 16.15 2.98 -18.55
CA GLY A 271 17.20 2.88 -17.54
C GLY A 271 18.33 3.88 -17.78
N ASN A 272 18.80 3.99 -19.03
CA ASN A 272 19.87 4.90 -19.40
C ASN A 272 19.44 6.37 -19.28
N LEU A 273 18.22 6.73 -19.71
CA LEU A 273 17.66 8.08 -19.56
C LEU A 273 17.44 8.44 -18.08
N SER A 274 17.05 7.48 -17.28
CA SER A 274 16.93 7.65 -15.82
C SER A 274 18.29 7.95 -15.19
N LEU A 275 19.35 7.25 -15.61
CA LEU A 275 20.72 7.55 -15.16
C LEU A 275 21.09 8.99 -15.52
N LEU A 276 20.88 9.41 -16.77
CA LEU A 276 21.22 10.78 -17.21
C LEU A 276 20.40 11.83 -16.45
N LYS A 277 19.11 11.60 -16.24
CA LYS A 277 18.26 12.47 -15.41
C LYS A 277 18.80 12.58 -13.97
N PHE A 278 19.21 11.46 -13.37
CA PHE A 278 19.85 11.44 -12.05
C PHE A 278 21.15 12.24 -12.01
N LEU A 279 21.95 12.18 -13.09
CA LEU A 279 23.18 12.95 -13.24
C LEU A 279 22.94 14.46 -13.51
N GLY A 280 21.69 14.85 -13.80
CA GLY A 280 21.30 16.22 -14.12
C GLY A 280 21.69 16.67 -15.53
N TYR A 281 21.72 15.72 -16.48
CA TYR A 281 22.03 15.99 -17.89
C TYR A 281 20.97 15.39 -18.82
N THR A 282 20.75 16.05 -19.96
CA THR A 282 20.13 15.40 -21.11
C THR A 282 21.17 14.63 -21.93
N PRO A 283 20.77 13.58 -22.68
CA PRO A 283 21.70 12.86 -23.55
C PRO A 283 22.42 13.78 -24.54
N ARG A 284 21.71 14.77 -25.10
CA ARG A 284 22.24 15.73 -26.07
C ARG A 284 23.29 16.64 -25.45
N GLU A 285 23.03 17.19 -24.26
CA GLU A 285 24.00 18.05 -23.55
C GLU A 285 25.28 17.29 -23.24
N LEU A 286 25.17 16.07 -22.71
CA LEU A 286 26.34 15.28 -22.34
C LEU A 286 27.11 14.79 -23.57
N SER A 287 26.43 14.51 -24.69
CA SER A 287 27.03 14.18 -25.99
C SER A 287 27.83 15.35 -26.55
N ASN A 288 27.24 16.56 -26.54
CA ASN A 288 27.92 17.76 -27.07
C ASN A 288 29.20 18.08 -26.30
N LEU A 289 29.23 17.82 -25.00
CA LEU A 289 30.45 17.98 -24.17
C LEU A 289 31.52 16.90 -24.46
N GLY A 290 31.19 15.87 -25.17
CA GLY A 290 32.09 14.77 -25.57
C GLY A 290 32.66 14.93 -26.98
N VAL A 291 32.26 15.94 -27.77
CA VAL A 291 32.79 16.20 -29.13
C VAL A 291 33.93 17.16 -29.05
N GLU A 292 35.09 16.81 -29.58
CA GLU A 292 36.20 17.75 -29.76
C GLU A 292 35.88 18.76 -30.90
N ASN A 293 35.54 19.97 -30.56
CA ASN A 293 35.43 21.06 -31.55
C ASN A 293 36.81 21.65 -31.83
N ASN A 294 37.30 21.44 -33.02
CA ASN A 294 38.60 21.95 -33.48
C ASN A 294 38.67 23.48 -33.64
N SER A 295 37.71 24.26 -33.23
CA SER A 295 37.59 25.67 -33.61
C SER A 295 37.05 26.63 -32.57
N ALA A 296 37.17 26.40 -31.27
CA ALA A 296 36.73 27.37 -30.28
C ALA A 296 37.56 27.33 -29.01
N ASP A 297 37.62 28.43 -28.31
CA ASP A 297 38.23 28.74 -27.05
C ASP A 297 38.51 27.50 -26.17
N THR A 298 39.74 27.02 -26.24
CA THR A 298 40.21 25.81 -25.56
C THR A 298 40.01 25.87 -24.05
N ASP A 299 39.99 27.08 -23.47
CA ASP A 299 39.84 27.25 -22.01
C ASP A 299 38.37 27.13 -21.55
N GLU A 300 37.42 27.61 -22.33
CA GLU A 300 36.01 27.43 -22.01
C GLU A 300 35.58 25.95 -22.14
N PHE A 301 36.09 25.28 -23.18
CA PHE A 301 35.83 23.84 -23.36
C PHE A 301 36.44 22.99 -22.24
N ARG A 302 37.67 23.35 -21.80
CA ARG A 302 38.30 22.69 -20.63
C ARG A 302 37.46 22.88 -19.36
N LYS A 303 37.00 24.11 -19.07
CA LYS A 303 36.14 24.39 -17.92
C LYS A 303 34.85 23.55 -17.94
N LYS A 304 34.16 23.46 -19.08
CA LYS A 304 32.95 22.65 -19.24
C LYS A 304 33.23 21.16 -19.04
N ARG A 305 34.39 20.67 -19.52
CA ARG A 305 34.81 19.27 -19.31
C ARG A 305 35.13 18.98 -17.85
N ASP A 306 35.80 19.89 -17.17
CA ASP A 306 36.08 19.75 -15.72
C ASP A 306 34.81 19.82 -14.92
N GLU A 307 33.90 20.75 -15.24
CA GLU A 307 32.58 20.81 -14.58
C GLU A 307 31.78 19.51 -14.77
N ARG A 308 31.78 18.95 -15.99
CA ARG A 308 31.17 17.60 -16.25
C ARG A 308 31.77 16.56 -15.34
N GLN A 309 33.09 16.46 -15.23
CA GLN A 309 33.78 15.47 -14.42
C GLN A 309 33.45 15.61 -12.92
N TYR A 310 33.41 16.87 -12.41
CA TYR A 310 33.05 17.14 -11.03
C TYR A 310 31.59 16.73 -10.73
N LYS A 311 30.64 17.04 -11.61
CA LYS A 311 29.22 16.64 -11.44
C LYS A 311 29.05 15.13 -11.49
N LEU A 312 29.68 14.43 -12.43
CA LEU A 312 29.65 12.98 -12.51
C LEU A 312 30.23 12.32 -11.26
N ASN A 313 31.32 12.89 -10.74
CA ASN A 313 31.95 12.37 -9.52
C ASN A 313 31.06 12.57 -8.28
N ALA A 314 30.46 13.76 -8.12
CA ALA A 314 29.52 14.04 -7.04
C ALA A 314 28.29 13.12 -7.09
N SER A 315 27.75 12.90 -8.29
CA SER A 315 26.61 11.99 -8.49
C SER A 315 26.97 10.53 -8.22
N SER A 316 28.18 10.10 -8.58
CA SER A 316 28.71 8.77 -8.28
C SER A 316 28.80 8.51 -6.76
N ILE A 317 29.27 9.51 -6.00
CA ILE A 317 29.33 9.45 -4.54
C ILE A 317 27.91 9.34 -3.94
N ARG A 318 26.98 10.19 -4.42
CA ARG A 318 25.58 10.17 -3.97
C ARG A 318 24.94 8.81 -4.22
N LEU A 319 25.08 8.27 -5.43
CA LEU A 319 24.54 6.96 -5.79
C LEU A 319 25.15 5.82 -4.95
N THR A 320 26.47 5.88 -4.71
CA THR A 320 27.15 4.90 -3.84
C THR A 320 26.59 4.92 -2.43
N ASN A 321 26.42 6.10 -1.84
CA ASN A 321 25.89 6.26 -0.49
C ASN A 321 24.46 5.71 -0.37
N SER A 322 23.57 6.08 -1.32
CA SER A 322 22.17 5.59 -1.34
C SER A 322 22.10 4.06 -1.42
N ILE A 323 22.90 3.46 -2.28
CA ILE A 323 22.92 1.99 -2.43
C ILE A 323 23.52 1.32 -1.20
N THR A 324 24.62 1.84 -0.65
CA THR A 324 25.29 1.24 0.50
C THR A 324 24.43 1.31 1.77
N GLU A 325 23.72 2.42 2.00
CA GLU A 325 22.82 2.57 3.14
C GLU A 325 21.72 1.51 3.17
N ILE A 326 21.21 1.12 2.03
CA ILE A 326 20.04 0.23 1.93
C ILE A 326 20.45 -1.23 1.72
N TRP A 327 21.48 -1.49 0.89
CA TRP A 327 21.85 -2.84 0.47
C TRP A 327 22.89 -3.53 1.37
N ASN A 328 23.85 -2.81 1.92
CA ASN A 328 24.93 -3.41 2.71
C ASN A 328 24.94 -2.94 4.18
N PRO A 329 23.88 -3.22 4.96
CA PRO A 329 23.80 -2.76 6.34
C PRO A 329 24.87 -3.37 7.26
N ASN A 330 25.52 -4.45 6.85
CA ASN A 330 26.45 -5.21 7.71
C ASN A 330 27.94 -5.12 7.31
N ASN A 331 28.35 -4.27 6.38
CA ASN A 331 29.73 -3.99 6.00
C ASN A 331 30.72 -5.20 5.94
N SER A 332 30.22 -6.44 6.00
CA SER A 332 31.02 -7.65 6.25
C SER A 332 31.49 -8.38 5.00
N LYS A 333 31.04 -7.98 3.82
CA LYS A 333 31.46 -8.58 2.55
C LYS A 333 31.80 -7.52 1.51
N ASP A 334 32.96 -7.68 0.87
CA ASP A 334 33.56 -6.77 -0.12
C ASP A 334 32.86 -6.81 -1.50
N GLU A 335 31.53 -6.63 -1.54
CA GLU A 335 30.79 -6.79 -2.81
C GLU A 335 30.92 -5.58 -3.75
N ALA A 336 31.02 -4.36 -3.21
CA ALA A 336 31.32 -3.13 -3.95
C ALA A 336 31.67 -2.01 -2.96
N SER A 337 32.72 -1.23 -3.24
CA SER A 337 33.06 -0.07 -2.42
C SER A 337 32.55 1.23 -3.00
N GLN A 338 32.51 1.37 -4.33
CA GLN A 338 32.09 2.59 -5.00
C GLN A 338 31.53 2.30 -6.39
N LEU A 339 30.40 2.95 -6.72
CA LEU A 339 29.92 3.09 -8.09
C LEU A 339 30.57 4.31 -8.73
N ARG A 340 31.02 4.17 -9.96
CA ARG A 340 31.61 5.25 -10.74
C ARG A 340 30.93 5.40 -12.07
N VAL A 341 30.55 6.64 -12.39
CA VAL A 341 30.05 7.03 -13.70
C VAL A 341 31.10 7.87 -14.38
N ILE A 342 31.64 7.37 -15.48
CA ILE A 342 32.80 7.94 -16.18
C ILE A 342 32.35 8.30 -17.59
N ALA A 343 32.59 9.53 -18.02
CA ALA A 343 32.36 9.94 -19.38
C ALA A 343 33.68 9.97 -20.16
N ASP A 344 33.71 9.20 -21.28
CA ASP A 344 34.84 9.15 -22.21
C ASP A 344 34.35 9.42 -23.63
N GLY A 345 34.64 10.63 -24.10
CA GLY A 345 34.16 11.12 -25.41
C GLY A 345 32.61 10.98 -25.49
N GLN A 346 32.15 10.17 -26.46
CA GLN A 346 30.74 9.90 -26.70
C GLN A 346 30.20 8.73 -25.87
N TYR A 347 30.99 8.18 -24.96
CA TYR A 347 30.57 7.06 -24.14
C TYR A 347 30.44 7.47 -22.68
N LEU A 348 29.40 6.95 -22.05
CA LEU A 348 29.20 6.99 -20.60
C LEU A 348 29.35 5.55 -20.06
N LYS A 349 30.31 5.33 -19.19
CA LYS A 349 30.63 4.04 -18.58
C LYS A 349 30.14 4.00 -17.14
N VAL A 350 29.47 2.91 -16.76
CA VAL A 350 29.09 2.63 -15.36
C VAL A 350 29.93 1.49 -14.86
N ALA A 351 30.77 1.74 -13.88
CA ALA A 351 31.69 0.77 -13.30
C ALA A 351 31.53 0.68 -11.77
N VAL A 352 31.96 -0.42 -11.22
CA VAL A 352 32.02 -0.68 -9.78
C VAL A 352 33.46 -0.85 -9.39
N THR A 353 33.92 -0.09 -8.41
CA THR A 353 35.26 -0.26 -7.84
C THR A 353 35.16 -1.12 -6.57
N ASP A 354 36.00 -2.12 -6.44
CA ASP A 354 36.14 -2.91 -5.23
C ASP A 354 37.04 -2.21 -4.18
N ARG A 355 37.22 -2.80 -3.02
CA ARG A 355 38.11 -2.25 -1.96
C ARG A 355 39.58 -2.20 -2.35
N LEU A 356 40.00 -2.99 -3.31
CA LEU A 356 41.37 -3.03 -3.82
C LEU A 356 41.60 -1.97 -4.90
N GLY A 357 40.57 -1.25 -5.31
CA GLY A 357 40.62 -0.22 -6.36
C GLY A 357 40.48 -0.80 -7.78
N ALA A 358 40.16 -2.08 -7.94
CA ALA A 358 39.91 -2.66 -9.23
C ALA A 358 38.54 -2.24 -9.78
N GLU A 359 38.51 -1.73 -11.02
CA GLU A 359 37.27 -1.40 -11.74
C GLU A 359 36.73 -2.62 -12.48
N ILE A 360 35.46 -2.90 -12.24
CA ILE A 360 34.69 -3.96 -12.90
C ILE A 360 33.46 -3.33 -13.53
N GLU A 361 33.20 -3.62 -14.80
CA GLU A 361 32.00 -3.13 -15.49
C GLU A 361 30.73 -3.70 -14.86
N LEU A 362 29.65 -2.91 -14.90
CA LEU A 362 28.40 -3.28 -14.21
C LEU A 362 27.83 -4.64 -14.69
N ASP A 363 27.95 -4.96 -15.98
CA ASP A 363 27.49 -6.24 -16.57
C ASP A 363 28.32 -7.47 -16.18
N GLN A 364 29.53 -7.27 -15.69
CA GLN A 364 30.37 -8.33 -15.14
C GLN A 364 30.04 -8.67 -13.67
N ARG A 365 29.16 -7.89 -13.06
CA ARG A 365 28.62 -8.17 -11.71
C ARG A 365 27.43 -9.11 -11.79
N SER A 366 27.04 -9.70 -10.65
CA SER A 366 25.88 -10.58 -10.58
C SER A 366 24.62 -9.86 -11.06
N GLU A 367 23.70 -10.59 -11.72
CA GLU A 367 22.44 -10.01 -12.21
C GLU A 367 21.63 -9.31 -11.12
N GLY A 368 21.64 -9.87 -9.89
CA GLY A 368 20.96 -9.24 -8.76
C GLY A 368 21.58 -7.89 -8.37
N PHE A 369 22.90 -7.74 -8.47
CA PHE A 369 23.56 -6.47 -8.25
C PHE A 369 23.20 -5.45 -9.36
N GLN A 370 23.24 -5.87 -10.63
CA GLN A 370 22.83 -5.04 -11.77
C GLN A 370 21.39 -4.58 -11.63
N TRP A 371 20.48 -5.47 -11.22
CA TRP A 371 19.08 -5.17 -10.97
C TRP A 371 18.94 -4.09 -9.90
N MET A 372 19.62 -4.26 -8.79
CA MET A 372 19.57 -3.32 -7.66
C MET A 372 20.09 -1.95 -8.04
N VAL A 373 21.25 -1.86 -8.70
CA VAL A 373 21.81 -0.57 -9.18
C VAL A 373 20.84 0.12 -10.13
N SER A 374 20.26 -0.62 -11.08
CA SER A 374 19.29 -0.10 -12.02
C SER A 374 18.01 0.39 -11.32
N PHE A 375 17.53 -0.37 -10.33
CA PHE A 375 16.38 0.02 -9.52
C PHE A 375 16.63 1.34 -8.79
N PHE A 376 17.76 1.46 -8.08
CA PHE A 376 18.08 2.69 -7.36
C PHE A 376 18.24 3.89 -8.28
N ILE A 377 18.87 3.73 -9.44
CA ILE A 377 19.00 4.81 -10.44
C ILE A 377 17.62 5.27 -10.91
N VAL A 378 16.74 4.34 -11.25
CA VAL A 378 15.37 4.68 -11.70
C VAL A 378 14.59 5.35 -10.58
N PHE A 379 14.64 4.78 -9.38
CA PHE A 379 13.95 5.32 -8.21
C PHE A 379 14.41 6.74 -7.89
N GLU A 380 15.73 6.95 -7.76
CA GLU A 380 16.35 8.26 -7.50
C GLU A 380 16.02 9.30 -8.58
N SER A 381 15.94 8.88 -9.84
CA SER A 381 15.62 9.77 -10.97
C SER A 381 14.16 10.21 -11.02
N GLN A 382 13.25 9.46 -10.42
CA GLN A 382 11.81 9.71 -10.46
C GLN A 382 11.27 10.34 -9.17
N ALA A 383 11.99 10.16 -8.06
CA ALA A 383 11.64 10.78 -6.80
C ALA A 383 12.03 12.26 -6.83
N ASP A 384 11.06 13.18 -6.78
CA ASP A 384 11.33 14.61 -6.61
C ASP A 384 11.99 14.85 -5.24
N ASN A 385 13.23 15.22 -5.23
CA ASN A 385 14.16 15.67 -4.17
C ASN A 385 14.04 15.11 -2.72
N ASP A 386 12.91 14.49 -2.31
CA ASP A 386 12.67 14.09 -0.92
C ASP A 386 12.31 12.60 -0.70
N TYR A 387 12.31 11.75 -1.73
CA TYR A 387 11.98 10.30 -1.62
C TYR A 387 10.71 9.95 -0.85
N LYS A 388 9.78 10.89 -0.73
CA LYS A 388 8.55 10.74 0.06
C LYS A 388 7.33 10.74 -0.84
N ASN A 389 6.35 9.90 -0.48
CA ASN A 389 5.04 9.84 -1.12
C ASN A 389 5.00 9.27 -2.55
N CYS A 390 5.89 8.34 -2.90
CA CYS A 390 5.75 7.51 -4.10
C CYS A 390 5.12 6.17 -3.75
N ILE A 391 4.48 5.54 -4.74
CA ILE A 391 4.02 4.15 -4.66
C ILE A 391 4.92 3.31 -5.55
N LEU A 392 5.66 2.38 -4.94
CA LEU A 392 6.59 1.50 -5.65
C LEU A 392 5.86 0.26 -6.13
N LEU A 393 5.97 -0.05 -7.41
CA LEU A 393 5.42 -1.23 -8.06
C LEU A 393 6.57 -2.12 -8.58
N LEU A 394 6.93 -3.15 -7.82
CA LEU A 394 8.07 -4.01 -8.14
C LEU A 394 7.59 -5.33 -8.72
N ASP A 395 7.89 -5.57 -9.99
CA ASP A 395 7.47 -6.79 -10.68
C ASP A 395 8.54 -7.87 -10.58
N GLU A 396 8.26 -8.90 -9.78
CA GLU A 396 9.14 -10.01 -9.48
C GLU A 396 10.57 -9.59 -9.06
N PRO A 397 10.71 -8.73 -8.05
CA PRO A 397 12.01 -8.24 -7.65
C PRO A 397 12.91 -9.38 -7.20
N ALA A 398 14.22 -9.25 -7.49
CA ALA A 398 15.26 -10.14 -7.00
C ALA A 398 15.15 -11.61 -7.44
N THR A 399 14.42 -11.95 -8.51
CA THR A 399 14.32 -13.34 -9.02
C THR A 399 15.66 -13.94 -9.43
N SER A 400 16.62 -13.12 -9.85
CA SER A 400 17.99 -13.55 -10.17
C SER A 400 18.90 -13.72 -8.93
N LEU A 401 18.41 -13.40 -7.72
CA LEU A 401 19.17 -13.60 -6.50
C LEU A 401 19.01 -15.02 -5.95
N HIS A 402 20.09 -15.55 -5.35
CA HIS A 402 20.02 -16.79 -4.58
C HIS A 402 19.04 -16.66 -3.39
N ALA A 403 18.40 -17.74 -2.99
CA ALA A 403 17.37 -17.82 -1.96
C ALA A 403 17.66 -17.02 -0.67
N LEU A 404 18.88 -17.15 -0.13
CA LEU A 404 19.29 -16.39 1.08
C LEU A 404 19.37 -14.88 0.83
N LYS A 405 19.80 -14.47 -0.35
CA LYS A 405 19.86 -13.06 -0.74
C LYS A 405 18.47 -12.48 -0.99
N GLN A 406 17.51 -13.28 -1.47
CA GLN A 406 16.10 -12.87 -1.57
C GLN A 406 15.51 -12.56 -0.20
N LYS A 407 15.81 -13.39 0.83
CA LYS A 407 15.39 -13.10 2.21
C LYS A 407 16.02 -11.82 2.78
N GLU A 408 17.30 -11.56 2.48
CA GLU A 408 17.93 -10.29 2.86
C GLU A 408 17.26 -9.10 2.14
N PHE A 409 16.89 -9.30 0.87
CA PHE A 409 16.25 -8.26 0.06
C PHE A 409 14.85 -7.86 0.56
N ILE A 410 14.10 -8.77 1.19
CA ILE A 410 12.83 -8.42 1.85
C ILE A 410 13.06 -7.30 2.88
N LYS A 411 14.16 -7.32 3.64
CA LYS A 411 14.50 -6.27 4.60
C LYS A 411 14.72 -4.92 3.90
N THR A 412 15.33 -4.95 2.71
CA THR A 412 15.50 -3.76 1.88
C THR A 412 14.16 -3.20 1.41
N ILE A 413 13.27 -4.06 0.91
CA ILE A 413 11.90 -3.65 0.54
C ILE A 413 11.17 -3.06 1.75
N SER A 414 11.29 -3.67 2.93
CA SER A 414 10.63 -3.17 4.14
C SER A 414 11.13 -1.78 4.55
N LYS A 415 12.45 -1.51 4.46
CA LYS A 415 13.00 -0.16 4.68
C LYS A 415 12.51 0.87 3.67
N LEU A 416 12.43 0.50 2.39
CA LEU A 416 11.87 1.38 1.35
C LEU A 416 10.39 1.66 1.61
N ALA A 417 9.67 0.65 2.07
CA ALA A 417 8.24 0.73 2.35
C ALA A 417 7.88 1.62 3.54
N GLU A 418 8.79 1.85 4.48
CA GLU A 418 8.61 2.80 5.59
C GLU A 418 8.37 4.24 5.07
N LYS A 419 9.01 4.60 3.96
CA LYS A 419 8.90 5.93 3.34
C LYS A 419 7.95 5.97 2.16
N ASN A 420 7.78 4.83 1.46
CA ASN A 420 7.04 4.72 0.20
C ASN A 420 6.18 3.46 0.20
N GLN A 421 4.89 3.62 0.05
CA GLN A 421 3.99 2.46 -0.06
C GLN A 421 4.46 1.53 -1.19
N THR A 422 4.64 0.23 -0.89
CA THR A 422 5.24 -0.70 -1.84
C THR A 422 4.30 -1.86 -2.15
N ILE A 423 4.10 -2.14 -3.43
CA ILE A 423 3.36 -3.30 -3.92
C ILE A 423 4.32 -4.12 -4.77
N TYR A 424 4.54 -5.38 -4.45
CA TYR A 424 5.38 -6.22 -5.29
C TYR A 424 4.75 -7.58 -5.59
N THR A 425 5.15 -8.13 -6.74
CA THR A 425 4.74 -9.47 -7.16
C THR A 425 5.84 -10.47 -6.86
N THR A 426 5.47 -11.70 -6.57
CA THR A 426 6.42 -12.81 -6.50
C THR A 426 5.76 -14.16 -6.73
N HIS A 427 6.53 -15.09 -7.27
CA HIS A 427 6.26 -16.52 -7.25
C HIS A 427 7.29 -17.27 -6.38
N SER A 428 8.28 -16.56 -5.82
CA SER A 428 9.32 -17.14 -4.99
C SER A 428 8.89 -17.25 -3.53
N PRO A 429 8.97 -18.44 -2.93
CA PRO A 429 8.68 -18.63 -1.51
C PRO A 429 9.63 -17.85 -0.60
N PHE A 430 10.84 -17.54 -1.07
CA PHE A 430 11.86 -16.81 -0.31
C PHE A 430 11.60 -15.31 -0.24
N MET A 431 10.66 -14.80 -1.06
CA MET A 431 10.21 -13.41 -1.07
C MET A 431 8.92 -13.20 -0.26
N ILE A 432 8.50 -14.21 0.51
CA ILE A 432 7.34 -14.16 1.39
C ILE A 432 7.83 -14.31 2.83
N SER A 433 7.61 -13.30 3.65
CA SER A 433 7.92 -13.38 5.08
C SER A 433 6.80 -14.11 5.83
N GLN A 434 7.15 -15.03 6.72
CA GLN A 434 6.18 -15.77 7.52
C GLN A 434 5.37 -14.84 8.43
N ASN A 435 5.99 -13.78 8.94
CA ASN A 435 5.38 -12.81 9.85
C ASN A 435 4.57 -11.72 9.10
N GLU A 436 4.42 -11.84 7.79
CA GLU A 436 3.77 -10.85 6.93
C GLU A 436 2.78 -11.50 5.96
N LEU A 437 2.28 -12.68 6.30
CA LEU A 437 1.30 -13.39 5.47
C LEU A 437 -0.03 -12.64 5.35
N ASP A 438 -0.35 -11.79 6.32
CA ASP A 438 -1.50 -10.90 6.28
C ASP A 438 -1.41 -9.85 5.17
N LEU A 439 -0.19 -9.52 4.72
CA LEU A 439 0.07 -8.58 3.63
C LEU A 439 -0.06 -9.23 2.24
N VAL A 440 -0.28 -10.56 2.18
CA VAL A 440 -0.34 -11.32 0.94
C VAL A 440 -1.74 -11.25 0.32
N ARG A 441 -1.78 -11.11 -1.02
CA ARG A 441 -2.96 -11.26 -1.88
C ARG A 441 -2.66 -12.35 -2.90
N ILE A 442 -3.59 -13.27 -3.06
CA ILE A 442 -3.44 -14.37 -4.02
C ILE A 442 -3.98 -13.94 -5.38
N VAL A 443 -3.14 -14.02 -6.40
CA VAL A 443 -3.49 -13.75 -7.81
C VAL A 443 -3.65 -15.10 -8.50
N GLU A 444 -4.85 -15.36 -9.02
CA GLU A 444 -5.22 -16.65 -9.61
C GLU A 444 -5.87 -16.48 -10.98
N LEU A 445 -5.64 -17.45 -11.85
CA LEU A 445 -6.26 -17.56 -13.18
C LEU A 445 -6.72 -19.01 -13.35
N THR A 446 -7.81 -19.37 -12.71
CA THR A 446 -8.39 -20.71 -12.78
C THR A 446 -9.10 -20.99 -14.10
N ASP A 447 -9.75 -19.97 -14.65
CA ASP A 447 -10.48 -20.05 -15.91
C ASP A 447 -10.22 -18.79 -16.76
N ARG A 448 -9.75 -18.99 -17.99
CA ARG A 448 -9.50 -17.89 -18.95
C ARG A 448 -10.76 -17.14 -19.37
N THR A 449 -11.93 -17.76 -19.24
CA THR A 449 -13.22 -17.10 -19.54
C THR A 449 -13.63 -16.14 -18.44
N ILE A 450 -13.22 -16.39 -17.20
CA ILE A 450 -13.44 -15.53 -16.02
C ILE A 450 -12.33 -14.48 -15.91
N GLY A 451 -11.12 -14.83 -16.34
CA GLY A 451 -9.93 -13.98 -16.26
C GLY A 451 -9.26 -14.02 -14.88
N THR A 452 -8.22 -13.20 -14.75
CA THR A 452 -7.46 -13.07 -13.50
C THR A 452 -8.33 -12.52 -12.38
N LYS A 453 -8.33 -13.18 -11.22
CA LYS A 453 -8.96 -12.75 -9.97
C LYS A 453 -7.92 -12.53 -8.88
N VAL A 454 -8.26 -11.70 -7.91
CA VAL A 454 -7.40 -11.48 -6.74
C VAL A 454 -8.20 -11.75 -5.47
N ASN A 455 -7.64 -12.60 -4.61
CA ASN A 455 -8.22 -12.92 -3.33
C ASN A 455 -7.46 -12.16 -2.22
N ASN A 456 -8.19 -11.40 -1.41
CA ASN A 456 -7.64 -10.65 -0.28
C ASN A 456 -7.26 -11.54 0.92
N SER A 457 -7.62 -12.80 0.89
CA SER A 457 -7.23 -13.81 1.89
C SER A 457 -6.23 -14.80 1.31
N ILE A 458 -5.46 -15.44 2.17
CA ILE A 458 -4.57 -16.54 1.79
C ILE A 458 -5.32 -17.87 1.54
N ILE A 459 -6.64 -17.86 1.58
CA ILE A 459 -7.49 -19.00 1.27
C ILE A 459 -7.88 -18.87 -0.19
N SER A 460 -7.44 -19.81 -1.01
CA SER A 460 -7.83 -19.93 -2.42
C SER A 460 -8.34 -21.34 -2.69
N ASN A 461 -9.25 -21.45 -3.66
CA ASN A 461 -9.71 -22.75 -4.17
C ASN A 461 -8.76 -23.34 -5.21
N ASP A 462 -7.75 -22.58 -5.67
CA ASP A 462 -6.72 -23.03 -6.58
C ASP A 462 -5.45 -23.48 -5.81
N PRO A 463 -5.18 -24.79 -5.70
CA PRO A 463 -3.98 -25.30 -5.03
C PRO A 463 -2.68 -24.79 -5.67
N ALA A 464 -2.66 -24.55 -6.98
CA ALA A 464 -1.48 -24.06 -7.68
C ALA A 464 -1.15 -22.61 -7.28
N ALA A 465 -2.16 -21.76 -7.09
CA ALA A 465 -1.97 -20.39 -6.62
C ALA A 465 -1.45 -20.32 -5.18
N LEU A 466 -1.77 -21.31 -4.36
CA LEU A 466 -1.29 -21.43 -2.97
C LEU A 466 0.11 -22.04 -2.87
N PHE A 467 0.61 -22.70 -3.91
CA PHE A 467 1.87 -23.46 -3.85
C PHE A 467 3.06 -22.60 -3.36
N PRO A 468 3.33 -21.39 -3.87
CA PRO A 468 4.43 -20.57 -3.37
C PRO A 468 4.31 -20.22 -1.88
N LEU A 469 3.06 -20.06 -1.40
CA LEU A 469 2.79 -19.78 0.01
C LEU A 469 3.01 -21.03 0.87
N GLN A 470 2.56 -22.19 0.41
CA GLN A 470 2.77 -23.46 1.08
C GLN A 470 4.26 -23.83 1.15
N GLU A 471 5.02 -23.59 0.06
CA GLU A 471 6.47 -23.75 0.06
C GLU A 471 7.16 -22.79 1.03
N ALA A 472 6.75 -21.50 1.06
CA ALA A 472 7.30 -20.51 1.99
C ALA A 472 7.08 -20.93 3.44
N LEU A 473 5.88 -21.39 3.77
CA LEU A 473 5.54 -21.88 5.11
C LEU A 473 6.30 -23.16 5.43
N GLY A 474 6.32 -24.13 4.53
CA GLY A 474 7.01 -25.39 4.73
C GLY A 474 8.53 -25.24 4.84
N TYR A 475 9.14 -24.42 3.99
CA TYR A 475 10.58 -24.12 4.06
C TYR A 475 10.95 -23.39 5.34
N ASN A 476 10.20 -22.36 5.72
CA ASN A 476 10.45 -21.60 6.95
C ASN A 476 10.21 -22.47 8.19
N LEU A 477 9.18 -23.31 8.19
CA LEU A 477 8.91 -24.27 9.26
C LEU A 477 10.10 -25.23 9.42
N ALA A 478 10.52 -25.88 8.33
CA ALA A 478 11.66 -26.80 8.34
C ALA A 478 12.96 -26.08 8.77
N GLN A 479 13.24 -24.91 8.22
CA GLN A 479 14.42 -24.13 8.61
C GLN A 479 14.37 -23.74 10.08
N SER A 480 13.24 -23.24 10.57
CA SER A 480 13.10 -22.82 11.98
C SER A 480 13.25 -24.02 12.92
N MET A 481 12.68 -25.18 12.56
CA MET A 481 12.81 -26.41 13.34
C MET A 481 14.24 -26.90 13.48
N PHE A 482 15.08 -26.71 12.47
CA PHE A 482 16.48 -27.19 12.50
C PHE A 482 17.49 -26.12 12.92
N THR A 483 17.14 -24.83 12.83
CA THR A 483 18.08 -23.74 13.20
C THR A 483 17.82 -23.15 14.57
N SER A 484 16.57 -23.16 15.06
CA SER A 484 16.22 -22.65 16.37
C SER A 484 16.30 -23.73 17.43
N LYS A 485 17.03 -23.46 18.50
CA LYS A 485 17.08 -24.37 19.66
C LYS A 485 15.87 -24.28 20.58
N LYS A 486 15.00 -23.28 20.37
CA LYS A 486 13.83 -22.97 21.19
C LYS A 486 12.60 -22.84 20.31
N ASN A 487 11.56 -23.63 20.57
CA ASN A 487 10.38 -23.70 19.71
C ASN A 487 9.09 -23.59 20.51
N VAL A 488 8.10 -22.87 19.96
CA VAL A 488 6.72 -22.86 20.44
C VAL A 488 5.82 -23.46 19.36
N LEU A 489 5.18 -24.58 19.64
CA LEU A 489 4.17 -25.18 18.77
C LEU A 489 2.82 -24.53 19.04
N LEU A 490 2.16 -24.11 17.97
CA LEU A 490 0.84 -23.46 17.97
C LEU A 490 -0.14 -24.29 17.13
N GLU A 491 -1.43 -24.30 17.47
CA GLU A 491 -2.42 -25.10 16.75
C GLU A 491 -2.60 -24.62 15.30
N GLY A 492 -2.69 -23.31 15.09
CA GLY A 492 -3.00 -22.75 13.80
C GLY A 492 -2.27 -21.44 13.47
N LEU A 493 -2.54 -20.95 12.27
CA LEU A 493 -1.99 -19.69 11.77
C LEU A 493 -2.58 -18.47 12.50
N THR A 494 -3.84 -18.54 12.92
CA THR A 494 -4.48 -17.48 13.70
C THR A 494 -3.79 -17.29 15.04
N ASP A 495 -3.42 -18.36 15.71
CA ASP A 495 -2.74 -18.34 17.00
C ASP A 495 -1.34 -17.73 16.86
N LEU A 496 -0.65 -18.04 15.75
CA LEU A 496 0.61 -17.39 15.41
C LEU A 496 0.43 -15.86 15.32
N TRP A 497 -0.59 -15.40 14.59
CA TRP A 497 -0.83 -13.96 14.42
C TRP A 497 -1.23 -13.26 15.72
N TYR A 498 -2.03 -13.91 16.56
CA TYR A 498 -2.33 -13.35 17.88
C TYR A 498 -1.09 -13.27 18.76
N LEU A 499 -0.28 -14.32 18.80
CA LEU A 499 0.96 -14.31 19.60
C LEU A 499 1.98 -13.30 19.09
N GLU A 500 2.11 -13.15 17.77
CA GLU A 500 2.97 -12.12 17.16
C GLU A 500 2.48 -10.69 17.44
N GLY A 501 1.17 -10.46 17.33
CA GLY A 501 0.56 -9.18 17.66
C GLY A 501 0.75 -8.83 19.14
N ILE A 502 0.49 -9.78 20.04
CA ILE A 502 0.75 -9.63 21.48
C ILE A 502 2.23 -9.31 21.72
N ASN A 503 3.14 -10.06 21.12
CA ASN A 503 4.57 -9.81 21.25
C ASN A 503 5.00 -8.41 20.73
N SER A 504 4.35 -7.92 19.67
CA SER A 504 4.60 -6.58 19.14
C SER A 504 4.17 -5.49 20.12
N LEU A 505 3.03 -5.66 20.80
CA LEU A 505 2.52 -4.71 21.81
C LEU A 505 3.44 -4.60 23.05
N PHE A 506 4.24 -5.62 23.32
CA PHE A 506 5.19 -5.67 24.44
C PHE A 506 6.65 -5.50 24.00
N ASP A 507 6.93 -4.67 23.00
CA ASP A 507 8.27 -4.35 22.49
C ASP A 507 9.13 -5.59 22.13
N LYS A 508 8.49 -6.65 21.67
CA LYS A 508 9.11 -7.93 21.30
C LYS A 508 9.83 -8.62 22.45
N ASN A 509 9.17 -8.71 23.59
CA ASN A 509 9.68 -9.33 24.83
C ASN A 509 9.88 -10.87 24.75
N LEU A 510 9.36 -11.56 23.74
CA LEU A 510 9.75 -12.94 23.46
C LEU A 510 11.22 -12.99 22.99
N ASP A 511 11.98 -13.95 23.50
CA ASP A 511 13.38 -14.17 23.09
C ASP A 511 13.44 -14.34 21.55
N GLN A 512 14.24 -13.52 20.89
CA GLN A 512 14.37 -13.49 19.41
C GLN A 512 14.85 -14.81 18.80
N ASN A 513 15.39 -15.73 19.63
CA ASN A 513 15.82 -17.06 19.21
C ASN A 513 14.68 -18.11 19.29
N ILE A 514 13.48 -17.73 19.68
CA ILE A 514 12.34 -18.61 19.73
C ILE A 514 11.68 -18.65 18.33
N ALA A 515 11.49 -19.86 17.82
CA ALA A 515 10.70 -20.09 16.62
C ALA A 515 9.23 -20.39 17.00
N LEU A 516 8.30 -19.67 16.38
CA LEU A 516 6.86 -19.90 16.49
C LEU A 516 6.42 -20.79 15.34
N LEU A 517 5.85 -21.95 15.63
CA LEU A 517 5.59 -23.02 14.66
C LEU A 517 4.09 -23.36 14.62
N PRO A 518 3.29 -22.82 13.69
CA PRO A 518 1.90 -23.22 13.49
C PRO A 518 1.85 -24.57 12.79
N VAL A 519 1.35 -25.60 13.46
CA VAL A 519 1.33 -26.98 12.95
C VAL A 519 0.06 -27.33 12.16
N GLY A 520 -0.92 -26.44 12.17
CA GLY A 520 -2.14 -26.51 11.38
C GLY A 520 -3.33 -27.14 12.07
N THR A 521 -3.14 -28.06 12.99
CA THR A 521 -4.21 -28.64 13.82
C THR A 521 -3.61 -29.23 15.11
N SER A 522 -4.38 -29.24 16.20
CA SER A 522 -4.00 -29.87 17.48
C SER A 522 -3.59 -31.32 17.33
N SER A 523 -4.20 -32.08 16.41
CA SER A 523 -3.87 -33.49 16.16
C SER A 523 -2.45 -33.73 15.61
N LYS A 524 -1.84 -32.73 14.98
CA LYS A 524 -0.46 -32.82 14.45
C LYS A 524 0.62 -32.49 15.49
N ILE A 525 0.23 -31.92 16.63
CA ILE A 525 1.19 -31.52 17.68
C ILE A 525 2.03 -32.69 18.15
N SER A 526 1.43 -33.89 18.31
CA SER A 526 2.16 -35.10 18.73
C SER A 526 3.32 -35.46 17.78
N TYR A 527 3.11 -35.32 16.48
CA TYR A 527 4.12 -35.61 15.46
C TYR A 527 5.31 -34.63 15.59
N TYR A 528 5.01 -33.31 15.62
CA TYR A 528 6.04 -32.29 15.72
C TYR A 528 6.75 -32.30 17.09
N ALA A 529 6.02 -32.54 18.17
CA ALA A 529 6.60 -32.68 19.50
C ALA A 529 7.61 -33.83 19.55
N SER A 530 7.27 -35.00 19.02
CA SER A 530 8.18 -36.15 18.94
C SER A 530 9.40 -35.87 18.07
N MET A 531 9.22 -35.23 16.92
CA MET A 531 10.29 -34.88 16.01
C MET A 531 11.28 -33.90 16.64
N LEU A 532 10.82 -32.86 17.31
CA LEU A 532 11.67 -31.85 17.95
C LEU A 532 12.37 -32.39 19.20
N SER A 533 11.67 -33.20 20.00
CA SER A 533 12.24 -33.83 21.20
C SER A 533 13.41 -34.76 20.87
N ASN A 534 13.32 -35.52 19.77
CA ASN A 534 14.39 -36.41 19.32
C ASN A 534 15.68 -35.69 18.88
N ASN A 535 15.64 -34.37 18.68
CA ASN A 535 16.76 -33.53 18.31
C ASN A 535 17.28 -32.63 19.45
N ASP A 536 16.93 -32.94 20.70
CA ASP A 536 17.32 -32.17 21.89
C ASP A 536 16.94 -30.68 21.84
N LEU A 537 15.86 -30.36 21.13
CA LEU A 537 15.37 -28.99 20.99
C LEU A 537 14.37 -28.65 22.11
N LYS A 538 14.57 -27.54 22.79
CA LYS A 538 13.62 -27.05 23.83
C LYS A 538 12.32 -26.64 23.15
N THR A 539 11.24 -27.29 23.52
CA THR A 539 9.94 -27.10 22.88
C THR A 539 8.83 -26.94 23.91
N VAL A 540 7.96 -25.96 23.69
CA VAL A 540 6.75 -25.70 24.43
C VAL A 540 5.57 -25.76 23.43
N THR A 541 4.41 -26.20 23.85
CA THR A 541 3.18 -26.05 23.04
C THR A 541 2.20 -25.15 23.77
N LEU A 542 1.52 -24.29 23.03
CA LEU A 542 0.37 -23.49 23.48
C LEU A 542 -0.88 -24.02 22.78
N LEU A 543 -1.86 -24.47 23.56
CA LEU A 543 -3.09 -25.08 23.11
C LEU A 543 -4.31 -24.31 23.64
N ASP A 544 -5.35 -24.25 22.86
CA ASP A 544 -6.66 -23.78 23.32
C ASP A 544 -7.20 -24.68 24.38
N SER A 545 -7.97 -24.16 25.35
CA SER A 545 -8.57 -24.94 26.43
C SER A 545 -9.92 -25.48 26.02
N ASP A 546 -10.02 -26.01 24.80
CA ASP A 546 -11.18 -26.65 24.22
C ASP A 546 -11.01 -28.20 24.19
N ASN A 547 -12.03 -28.93 23.73
CA ASN A 547 -12.02 -30.40 23.63
C ASN A 547 -10.89 -30.95 22.73
N ALA A 548 -10.48 -30.21 21.70
CA ALA A 548 -9.42 -30.66 20.79
C ALA A 548 -8.03 -30.44 21.41
N GLY A 549 -7.80 -29.29 22.03
CA GLY A 549 -6.61 -29.01 22.82
C GLY A 549 -6.47 -29.95 24.03
N ASP A 550 -7.58 -30.29 24.72
CA ASP A 550 -7.59 -31.27 25.83
C ASP A 550 -7.13 -32.67 25.39
N LYS A 551 -7.63 -33.13 24.24
CA LYS A 551 -7.19 -34.39 23.65
C LYS A 551 -5.71 -34.36 23.28
N ALA A 552 -5.23 -33.27 22.69
CA ALA A 552 -3.80 -33.12 22.34
C ALA A 552 -2.93 -33.07 23.60
N ALA A 553 -3.32 -32.31 24.62
CA ALA A 553 -2.57 -32.14 25.86
C ALA A 553 -2.47 -33.44 26.67
N THR A 554 -3.47 -34.35 26.58
CA THR A 554 -3.52 -35.62 27.31
C THR A 554 -2.94 -36.79 26.54
N GLN A 555 -2.44 -36.58 25.28
CA GLN A 555 -1.78 -37.66 24.54
C GLN A 555 -0.44 -38.05 25.20
N ASP A 556 -0.27 -39.35 25.48
CA ASP A 556 0.95 -39.87 26.07
C ASP A 556 2.22 -39.48 25.27
N THR A 557 2.12 -39.48 23.96
CA THR A 557 3.22 -39.07 23.07
C THR A 557 3.63 -37.62 23.27
N VAL A 558 2.70 -36.68 23.47
CA VAL A 558 2.97 -35.28 23.71
C VAL A 558 3.56 -35.08 25.10
N ILE A 559 2.97 -35.70 26.11
CA ILE A 559 3.44 -35.64 27.49
C ILE A 559 4.86 -36.23 27.60
N HIS A 560 5.14 -37.34 26.94
CA HIS A 560 6.45 -37.99 26.96
C HIS A 560 7.50 -37.16 26.22
N SER A 561 7.14 -36.53 25.10
CA SER A 561 8.07 -35.75 24.26
C SER A 561 8.41 -34.40 24.89
N LEU A 562 7.44 -33.70 25.46
CA LEU A 562 7.63 -32.31 25.93
C LEU A 562 7.74 -32.21 27.45
N GLY A 563 7.13 -33.14 28.17
CA GLY A 563 6.86 -33.04 29.62
C GLY A 563 5.65 -32.15 29.93
N ALA A 564 4.83 -32.55 30.87
CA ALA A 564 3.56 -31.90 31.22
C ALA A 564 3.70 -30.38 31.49
N LYS A 565 4.82 -29.95 32.03
CA LYS A 565 5.11 -28.51 32.32
C LYS A 565 5.28 -27.64 31.09
N ASN A 566 5.56 -28.23 29.93
CA ASN A 566 5.80 -27.53 28.66
C ASN A 566 4.56 -27.56 27.73
N ILE A 567 3.44 -28.08 28.24
CA ILE A 567 2.14 -28.02 27.59
C ILE A 567 1.35 -26.91 28.28
N LEU A 568 1.24 -25.76 27.61
CA LEU A 568 0.57 -24.57 28.11
C LEU A 568 -0.87 -24.53 27.57
N ARG A 569 -1.80 -24.09 28.41
CA ARG A 569 -3.21 -23.96 28.07
C ARG A 569 -3.65 -22.50 28.19
N THR A 570 -4.47 -22.01 27.27
CA THR A 570 -4.93 -20.62 27.26
C THR A 570 -5.59 -20.20 28.57
N GLN A 571 -6.38 -21.10 29.20
CA GLN A 571 -7.03 -20.85 30.49
C GLN A 571 -6.06 -20.56 31.64
N GLU A 572 -4.82 -21.05 31.59
CA GLU A 572 -3.81 -20.80 32.64
C GLU A 572 -3.41 -19.33 32.75
N PHE A 573 -3.61 -18.55 31.69
CA PHE A 573 -3.21 -17.14 31.59
C PHE A 573 -4.34 -16.17 31.87
N LEU A 574 -5.59 -16.64 31.94
CA LEU A 574 -6.78 -15.83 32.22
C LEU A 574 -6.98 -15.65 33.72
N HIS A 575 -7.49 -14.49 34.12
CA HIS A 575 -7.88 -14.20 35.51
C HIS A 575 -9.23 -14.81 35.88
N ARG A 576 -10.09 -15.09 34.91
CA ARG A 576 -11.42 -15.70 35.07
C ARG A 576 -11.52 -17.01 34.33
N GLU A 577 -12.44 -17.84 34.76
CA GLU A 577 -12.73 -19.09 34.09
C GLU A 577 -13.57 -18.83 32.83
N ILE A 578 -13.06 -19.21 31.66
CA ILE A 578 -13.76 -19.18 30.38
C ILE A 578 -13.83 -20.60 29.85
N ILE A 579 -15.03 -21.09 29.65
CA ILE A 579 -15.24 -22.47 29.15
C ILE A 579 -14.80 -22.54 27.70
N ASN A 580 -13.90 -23.47 27.37
CA ASN A 580 -13.29 -23.63 26.06
C ASN A 580 -12.53 -22.35 25.59
N SER A 581 -11.74 -21.74 26.48
CA SER A 581 -11.00 -20.52 26.16
C SER A 581 -10.00 -20.71 25.02
N GLU A 582 -9.93 -19.71 24.16
CA GLU A 582 -9.03 -19.61 23.03
C GLU A 582 -8.02 -18.45 23.26
N ILE A 583 -6.98 -18.31 22.42
CA ILE A 583 -5.97 -17.27 22.58
C ILE A 583 -6.58 -15.86 22.51
N GLU A 584 -7.68 -15.68 21.78
CA GLU A 584 -8.45 -14.43 21.66
C GLU A 584 -8.97 -13.92 23.01
N ASP A 585 -9.25 -14.83 23.93
CA ASP A 585 -9.79 -14.47 25.24
C ASP A 585 -8.79 -13.72 26.12
N LEU A 586 -7.50 -13.76 25.80
CA LEU A 586 -6.46 -12.98 26.48
C LEU A 586 -6.61 -11.46 26.28
N ILE A 587 -7.24 -11.05 25.17
CA ILE A 587 -7.36 -9.65 24.71
C ILE A 587 -8.81 -9.30 24.30
N ARG A 588 -9.77 -9.81 25.06
CA ARG A 588 -11.22 -9.76 24.79
C ARG A 588 -11.78 -8.38 24.50
N VAL A 589 -11.44 -7.41 25.39
CA VAL A 589 -11.98 -6.05 25.30
C VAL A 589 -11.42 -5.33 24.09
N THR A 590 -10.13 -5.50 23.84
CA THR A 590 -9.47 -4.94 22.68
C THR A 590 -10.03 -5.54 21.38
N LEU A 591 -10.25 -6.86 21.32
CA LEU A 591 -10.86 -7.49 20.16
C LEU A 591 -12.32 -7.03 19.93
N ALA A 592 -13.07 -6.75 20.97
CA ALA A 592 -14.43 -6.22 20.83
C ALA A 592 -14.42 -4.80 20.21
N LYS A 593 -13.46 -3.94 20.56
CA LYS A 593 -13.26 -2.63 19.93
C LYS A 593 -12.90 -2.76 18.45
N ILE A 594 -11.98 -3.67 18.12
CA ILE A 594 -11.59 -3.94 16.74
C ILE A 594 -12.77 -4.51 15.95
N PHE A 595 -13.53 -5.44 16.52
CA PHE A 595 -14.71 -6.01 15.90
C PHE A 595 -15.80 -4.95 15.63
N HIS A 596 -16.01 -4.03 16.57
CA HIS A 596 -16.89 -2.87 16.37
C HIS A 596 -16.43 -2.00 15.21
N HIS A 597 -15.14 -1.69 15.15
CA HIS A 597 -14.57 -0.89 14.06
C HIS A 597 -14.73 -1.57 12.68
N GLU A 598 -14.51 -2.89 12.61
CA GLU A 598 -14.57 -3.64 11.34
C GLU A 598 -16.01 -3.95 10.87
N CYS A 599 -16.92 -4.18 11.79
CA CYS A 599 -18.27 -4.68 11.50
C CYS A 599 -19.40 -3.72 11.88
N GLY A 600 -19.11 -2.63 12.63
CA GLY A 600 -20.12 -1.70 13.15
C GLY A 600 -21.00 -2.29 14.25
N ILE A 601 -20.65 -3.45 14.84
CA ILE A 601 -21.44 -4.15 15.84
C ILE A 601 -20.78 -3.99 17.21
N GLU A 602 -21.50 -3.41 18.16
CA GLU A 602 -21.03 -3.22 19.52
C GLU A 602 -21.38 -4.46 20.37
N ILE A 603 -20.44 -4.94 21.17
CA ILE A 603 -20.62 -6.05 22.11
C ILE A 603 -20.91 -5.46 23.49
N SER A 604 -21.98 -5.94 24.13
CA SER A 604 -22.39 -5.46 25.44
C SER A 604 -21.38 -5.84 26.55
N SER A 605 -21.31 -5.03 27.61
CA SER A 605 -20.46 -5.32 28.77
C SER A 605 -20.82 -6.67 29.43
N GLU A 606 -22.09 -7.05 29.47
CA GLU A 606 -22.56 -8.34 30.00
C GLU A 606 -22.01 -9.53 29.18
N GLU A 607 -21.97 -9.37 27.85
CA GLU A 607 -21.38 -10.41 26.98
C GLU A 607 -19.87 -10.50 27.14
N LEU A 608 -19.18 -9.37 27.29
CA LEU A 608 -17.74 -9.32 27.55
C LEU A 608 -17.38 -9.97 28.88
N GLU A 609 -18.23 -9.87 29.88
CA GLU A 609 -18.03 -10.48 31.21
C GLU A 609 -18.49 -11.94 31.30
N SER A 610 -19.12 -12.46 30.26
CA SER A 610 -19.59 -13.85 30.25
C SER A 610 -18.46 -14.87 30.21
N ASN A 611 -18.73 -16.10 30.69
CA ASN A 611 -17.78 -17.23 30.66
C ASN A 611 -17.71 -17.95 29.31
N LYS A 612 -18.21 -17.32 28.23
CA LYS A 612 -18.15 -17.87 26.87
C LYS A 612 -16.93 -17.36 26.13
N PRO A 613 -16.32 -18.13 25.22
CA PRO A 613 -15.27 -17.64 24.35
C PRO A 613 -15.72 -16.41 23.58
N ILE A 614 -14.84 -15.43 23.42
CA ILE A 614 -15.16 -14.19 22.70
C ILE A 614 -15.49 -14.46 21.22
N VAL A 615 -14.86 -15.44 20.62
CA VAL A 615 -15.11 -15.88 19.25
C VAL A 615 -16.55 -16.39 19.05
N ASP A 616 -17.10 -17.09 20.03
CA ASP A 616 -18.49 -17.56 19.96
C ASP A 616 -19.50 -16.41 20.10
N ILE A 617 -19.15 -15.38 20.85
CA ILE A 617 -19.95 -14.16 20.97
C ILE A 617 -19.95 -13.43 19.61
N PHE A 618 -18.80 -13.29 18.96
CA PHE A 618 -18.71 -12.66 17.64
C PHE A 618 -19.49 -13.44 16.57
N LYS A 619 -19.37 -14.78 16.53
CA LYS A 619 -20.13 -15.64 15.61
C LYS A 619 -21.64 -15.50 15.78
N ARG A 620 -22.11 -15.33 17.03
CA ARG A 620 -23.53 -15.15 17.32
C ARG A 620 -24.04 -13.79 16.83
N ASN A 621 -23.24 -12.73 17.00
CA ASN A 621 -23.61 -11.37 16.64
C ASN A 621 -23.41 -11.06 15.14
N ASN A 622 -22.54 -11.81 14.46
CA ASN A 622 -22.30 -11.67 13.01
C ASN A 622 -22.19 -13.04 12.34
N LYS A 623 -23.18 -13.40 11.52
CA LYS A 623 -23.19 -14.68 10.79
C LYS A 623 -22.07 -14.82 9.75
N GLU A 624 -21.53 -13.71 9.27
CA GLU A 624 -20.40 -13.65 8.32
C GLU A 624 -19.05 -13.50 9.02
N PHE A 625 -19.01 -13.70 10.33
CA PHE A 625 -17.80 -13.62 11.12
C PHE A 625 -16.71 -14.58 10.61
N SER A 626 -15.49 -14.06 10.54
CA SER A 626 -14.30 -14.84 10.19
C SER A 626 -13.20 -14.61 11.22
N LYS A 627 -12.82 -15.69 11.95
CA LYS A 627 -11.69 -15.68 12.90
C LYS A 627 -10.41 -15.18 12.22
N PHE A 628 -10.21 -15.59 10.96
CA PHE A 628 -9.08 -15.16 10.13
C PHE A 628 -9.07 -13.63 9.84
N LYS A 629 -10.22 -13.05 9.49
CA LYS A 629 -10.31 -11.60 9.27
C LYS A 629 -10.04 -10.82 10.54
N LEU A 630 -10.55 -11.28 11.67
CA LEU A 630 -10.35 -10.62 12.95
C LEU A 630 -8.89 -10.70 13.42
N SER A 631 -8.23 -11.87 13.29
CA SER A 631 -6.80 -11.99 13.64
C SER A 631 -5.92 -11.10 12.78
N LYS A 632 -6.25 -10.93 11.50
CA LYS A 632 -5.58 -9.98 10.59
C LYS A 632 -5.80 -8.52 11.04
N ALA A 633 -7.03 -8.15 11.40
CA ALA A 633 -7.35 -6.82 11.91
C ALA A 633 -6.61 -6.52 13.21
N PHE A 634 -6.55 -7.50 14.14
CA PHE A 634 -5.78 -7.38 15.37
C PHE A 634 -4.28 -7.19 15.09
N LEU A 635 -3.69 -7.96 14.17
CA LEU A 635 -2.27 -7.83 13.85
C LEU A 635 -1.94 -6.45 13.25
N ARG A 636 -2.82 -5.89 12.41
CA ARG A 636 -2.70 -4.52 11.89
C ARG A 636 -2.76 -3.51 13.04
N TRP A 637 -3.75 -3.64 13.91
CA TRP A 637 -3.91 -2.77 15.07
C TRP A 637 -2.68 -2.81 15.99
N ALA A 638 -2.17 -4.00 16.30
CA ALA A 638 -1.02 -4.19 17.18
C ALA A 638 0.30 -3.58 16.64
N ARG A 639 0.43 -3.39 15.33
CA ARG A 639 1.61 -2.71 14.74
C ARG A 639 1.62 -1.20 14.97
N GLU A 640 0.47 -0.61 15.25
CA GLU A 640 0.31 0.84 15.44
C GLU A 640 0.11 1.24 16.91
N HIS A 641 -0.02 0.25 17.81
CA HIS A 641 -0.33 0.43 19.23
C HIS A 641 0.73 -0.24 20.12
N ASN A 642 0.64 -0.04 21.42
CA ASN A 642 1.52 -0.63 22.41
C ASN A 642 0.72 -1.19 23.60
N SER A 643 1.41 -1.78 24.59
CA SER A 643 0.75 -2.43 25.73
C SER A 643 -0.08 -1.47 26.61
N SER A 644 0.13 -0.14 26.53
CA SER A 644 -0.69 0.84 27.28
C SER A 644 -2.09 1.03 26.72
N ASP A 645 -2.34 0.56 25.48
CA ASP A 645 -3.65 0.63 24.84
C ASP A 645 -4.56 -0.56 25.22
N LEU A 646 -3.99 -1.57 25.86
CA LEU A 646 -4.70 -2.71 26.45
C LEU A 646 -5.30 -2.35 27.81
N THR A 647 -6.32 -3.13 28.23
CA THR A 647 -6.82 -3.04 29.61
C THR A 647 -5.80 -3.65 30.60
N ALA A 648 -5.86 -3.27 31.87
CA ALA A 648 -4.97 -3.78 32.89
C ALA A 648 -5.01 -5.31 33.02
N GLU A 649 -6.19 -5.93 32.85
CA GLU A 649 -6.38 -7.39 32.85
C GLU A 649 -5.69 -8.02 31.63
N GLU A 650 -5.89 -7.47 30.43
CA GLU A 650 -5.27 -7.95 29.20
C GLU A 650 -3.74 -7.85 29.25
N VAL A 651 -3.19 -6.76 29.81
CA VAL A 651 -1.75 -6.61 30.03
C VAL A 651 -1.22 -7.73 30.90
N GLN A 652 -1.89 -8.04 32.02
CA GLN A 652 -1.47 -9.10 32.93
C GLN A 652 -1.54 -10.48 32.29
N ASN A 653 -2.63 -10.79 31.55
CA ASN A 653 -2.80 -12.03 30.82
C ASN A 653 -1.67 -12.25 29.80
N CYS A 654 -1.42 -11.26 28.95
CA CYS A 654 -0.42 -11.33 27.91
C CYS A 654 1.02 -11.37 28.46
N GLN A 655 1.33 -10.58 29.49
CA GLN A 655 2.63 -10.60 30.14
C GLN A 655 2.92 -11.95 30.78
N LYS A 656 1.93 -12.53 31.47
CA LYS A 656 2.05 -13.87 32.08
C LYS A 656 2.33 -14.95 31.04
N LEU A 657 1.70 -14.87 29.86
CA LEU A 657 1.95 -15.80 28.74
C LEU A 657 3.39 -15.66 28.24
N ILE A 658 3.83 -14.44 27.91
CA ILE A 658 5.19 -14.15 27.40
C ILE A 658 6.25 -14.63 28.41
N ASP A 659 6.10 -14.26 29.68
CA ASP A 659 7.03 -14.63 30.73
C ASP A 659 7.12 -16.14 30.95
N THR A 660 5.96 -16.83 30.86
CA THR A 660 5.92 -18.29 31.00
C THR A 660 6.62 -18.97 29.83
N ILE A 661 6.38 -18.56 28.58
CA ILE A 661 7.08 -19.08 27.40
C ILE A 661 8.60 -18.87 27.55
N ASN A 662 9.03 -17.65 27.84
CA ASN A 662 10.44 -17.33 28.04
C ASN A 662 11.08 -18.17 29.16
N LYS A 663 10.38 -18.36 30.28
CA LYS A 663 10.87 -19.15 31.44
C LYS A 663 10.99 -20.63 31.10
N ARG A 664 10.06 -21.21 30.32
CA ARG A 664 10.09 -22.63 29.95
C ARG A 664 11.16 -22.95 28.91
N LEU A 665 11.50 -21.97 28.08
CA LEU A 665 12.52 -22.11 27.03
C LEU A 665 13.91 -21.61 27.44
N LYS A 666 14.07 -21.11 28.67
CA LYS A 666 15.41 -20.84 29.23
C LYS A 666 16.17 -22.13 29.40
#